data_eefddeed6f550bb687b3ecc3761c302a
#
_entry.id   eefddeed6f550bb687b3ecc3761c302a
#
_cell.length_a   1.000
_cell.length_b   1.000
_cell.length_c   1.000
_cell.angle_alpha   90.00
_cell.angle_beta   90.00
_cell.angle_gamma   90.00
#
_symmetry.space_group_name_H-M   'P 1'
#
loop_
_entity.id
_entity.type
_entity.pdbx_description
1 polymer ?
#
loop_
_entity_poly.entity_id
_entity_poly.type
_entity_poly.pdbx_seq_one_letter_code
_entity_poly.pdbx_strand_id
1 'polypeptide(L)'
;MKGLYTTLLAAIALLVAMPVNAQTEYQLYGHLVGTREDNGIYQLTTESTSPLTVVQKILYSPDYGIVKVKDRYYFFVNDDSGYGAEMYMYIYNASDFTYITRHKVPADMVSIGCPIAYDATTDKVYSIYKDGSTYKLCTLELDKHNRKDIGTLSSNFLAIAFNGEGKLYGINSAGKVGELSTADAAFTEILSTGMNPLYQQSAAFPSDDNNTFYWAATLDDWGGTPGIYKIDLKAKTSTMLREFKHEEEFGCLWVGDKVVAKGAPAASTDLAADFANGKLTGKINFTAPEKTYGGQTLTGDLTYKVLVDGVENMQGSTQAGKATTAEVTTTQGLHDFAVIVSNAEGDGDKAEIKNIYVGHDTPKQVQNVKLGQGDAADKLILTWDAATEGMHNGYVDPTEVKYQVRKMPSGEIVDNAATSPFKYTVTQEKAEKCFFDVTPYIDNDHKGMPTASNKVMIGKPFEVPYAAGFDTNDEVLLFTTEHIGDGNAYWDWDYDYKFMKIYSSTSPKNDWLFTPFIAVEEGSIYELSFDIRTVGTEKYEVKYGLAPEAAAMTEQLVEDTEVESDKFATRSIEFTANKTAVIYIGFHANTTNVEKAMNFYLDNIRLEKVGTTAIGCIPATTTDANLRIADGGFYVLDRNTHVSVARIDGTTVLSRTVQAGQHIALAKGIYLVRTAKGTQKVVVK
;
A
#
# COMPACT_ATOMS: atom_id res chain seq x y z
N MET A 1 76.03 -47.15 27.61
CA MET A 1 75.59 -45.78 27.36
C MET A 1 75.15 -45.60 25.89
N LYS A 2 74.22 -46.40 25.37
CA LYS A 2 73.61 -46.25 24.04
C LYS A 2 72.11 -46.43 24.03
N GLY A 3 71.43 -46.36 25.20
CA GLY A 3 70.00 -46.56 25.32
C GLY A 3 69.23 -45.37 25.82
N LEU A 4 69.87 -44.18 26.01
CA LEU A 4 69.25 -43.01 26.63
C LEU A 4 69.00 -41.85 25.66
N TYR A 5 69.47 -41.95 24.41
CA TYR A 5 69.30 -40.86 23.40
C TYR A 5 68.18 -41.09 22.42
N THR A 6 67.55 -42.28 22.36
CA THR A 6 66.48 -42.61 21.42
C THR A 6 65.05 -42.26 21.99
N THR A 7 64.95 -42.10 23.30
CA THR A 7 63.66 -41.75 23.95
C THR A 7 63.43 -40.24 24.07
N LEU A 8 64.48 -39.42 23.92
CA LEU A 8 64.37 -37.98 24.01
C LEU A 8 64.04 -37.27 22.68
N LEU A 9 64.28 -37.97 21.54
CA LEU A 9 63.94 -37.48 20.21
C LEU A 9 62.46 -37.79 19.80
N ALA A 10 61.80 -38.76 20.43
CA ALA A 10 60.41 -39.09 20.22
C ALA A 10 59.47 -38.14 21.01
N ALA A 11 59.97 -37.48 22.08
CA ALA A 11 59.18 -36.54 22.87
C ALA A 11 59.20 -35.08 22.36
N ILE A 12 60.12 -34.75 21.43
CA ILE A 12 60.21 -33.38 20.84
C ILE A 12 59.49 -33.27 19.50
N ALA A 13 59.12 -34.39 18.87
CA ALA A 13 58.32 -34.37 17.65
C ALA A 13 56.79 -34.29 17.87
N LEU A 14 56.33 -34.22 19.14
CA LEU A 14 54.92 -34.17 19.48
C LEU A 14 54.48 -32.76 19.99
N LEU A 15 55.29 -31.73 19.82
CA LEU A 15 55.02 -30.40 20.37
C LEU A 15 55.07 -29.26 19.33
N VAL A 16 54.84 -29.53 18.06
CA VAL A 16 54.59 -28.50 17.05
C VAL A 16 53.48 -28.97 16.12
N ALA A 17 52.34 -29.33 16.67
CA ALA A 17 51.09 -29.09 16.04
C ALA A 17 50.44 -27.97 16.85
N MET A 18 50.88 -26.74 16.62
CA MET A 18 50.02 -25.60 16.95
C MET A 18 48.71 -25.81 16.18
N PRO A 19 47.55 -25.76 16.83
CA PRO A 19 46.32 -25.80 16.09
C PRO A 19 46.36 -24.61 15.13
N VAL A 20 46.29 -24.90 13.88
CA VAL A 20 45.90 -23.99 12.83
C VAL A 20 44.69 -23.19 13.37
N ASN A 21 44.77 -21.89 13.30
CA ASN A 21 43.72 -20.93 13.67
C ASN A 21 42.32 -21.56 13.63
N ALA A 22 41.62 -21.49 14.74
CA ALA A 22 40.21 -21.89 14.80
C ALA A 22 39.41 -20.97 13.85
N GLN A 23 39.31 -21.43 12.60
CA GLN A 23 38.44 -20.78 11.61
C GLN A 23 37.02 -20.84 12.16
N THR A 24 36.27 -19.78 12.12
CA THR A 24 34.83 -19.86 12.45
C THR A 24 34.19 -20.84 11.50
N GLU A 25 33.36 -21.70 12.02
CA GLU A 25 32.57 -22.62 11.19
C GLU A 25 31.45 -21.87 10.46
N TYR A 26 31.17 -20.64 10.83
CA TYR A 26 30.04 -19.79 10.34
C TYR A 26 30.51 -18.45 9.82
N GLN A 27 29.79 -17.93 8.85
CA GLN A 27 29.92 -16.57 8.39
C GLN A 27 29.31 -15.62 9.42
N LEU A 28 30.07 -14.63 9.86
CA LEU A 28 29.59 -13.62 10.82
C LEU A 28 29.33 -12.29 10.13
N TYR A 29 28.31 -11.60 10.59
CA TYR A 29 27.96 -10.24 10.17
C TYR A 29 27.68 -9.39 11.41
N GLY A 30 27.97 -8.08 11.31
CA GLY A 30 27.67 -7.16 12.39
C GLY A 30 27.45 -5.74 11.88
N HIS A 31 26.74 -4.94 12.68
CA HIS A 31 26.65 -3.51 12.46
C HIS A 31 27.78 -2.82 13.19
N LEU A 32 28.70 -2.22 12.43
CA LEU A 32 29.79 -1.40 12.99
C LEU A 32 29.21 -0.04 13.40
N VAL A 33 29.34 0.29 14.67
CA VAL A 33 29.03 1.58 15.26
C VAL A 33 30.33 2.36 15.33
N GLY A 34 30.54 3.32 14.45
CA GLY A 34 31.76 4.09 14.36
C GLY A 34 31.49 5.56 14.08
N THR A 35 32.45 6.20 13.46
CA THR A 35 32.21 7.54 12.90
C THR A 35 31.13 7.45 11.80
N ARG A 36 30.44 8.56 11.53
CA ARG A 36 29.31 8.59 10.56
C ARG A 36 29.68 7.99 9.17
N GLU A 37 30.96 8.05 8.81
CA GLU A 37 31.47 7.53 7.53
C GLU A 37 31.64 6.00 7.52
N ASP A 38 31.80 5.40 8.71
CA ASP A 38 32.07 3.97 8.86
C ASP A 38 30.86 3.15 9.33
N ASN A 39 29.77 3.80 9.71
CA ASN A 39 28.54 3.11 10.08
C ASN A 39 28.03 2.21 8.94
N GLY A 40 27.68 0.98 9.26
CA GLY A 40 27.17 0.04 8.27
C GLY A 40 27.19 -1.41 8.72
N ILE A 41 26.70 -2.24 7.83
CA ILE A 41 26.73 -3.70 7.96
C ILE A 41 28.01 -4.22 7.35
N TYR A 42 28.74 -5.03 8.11
CA TYR A 42 30.01 -5.61 7.70
C TYR A 42 29.97 -7.13 7.84
N GLN A 43 30.62 -7.78 6.91
CA GLN A 43 31.01 -9.17 7.03
C GLN A 43 32.31 -9.25 7.86
N LEU A 44 32.28 -10.07 8.89
CA LEU A 44 33.38 -10.24 9.83
C LEU A 44 34.18 -11.50 9.46
N THR A 45 35.46 -11.34 9.39
CA THR A 45 36.42 -12.49 9.27
C THR A 45 37.00 -12.78 10.64
N THR A 46 37.46 -14.03 10.86
CA THR A 46 38.12 -14.42 12.10
C THR A 46 39.59 -14.08 12.13
N GLU A 47 40.12 -13.57 11.02
CA GLU A 47 41.53 -13.15 10.94
C GLU A 47 41.65 -11.68 11.28
N SER A 48 42.35 -11.34 12.36
CA SER A 48 42.52 -9.98 12.86
C SER A 48 43.22 -9.02 11.86
N THR A 49 44.00 -9.57 10.92
CA THR A 49 44.70 -8.81 9.88
C THR A 49 43.88 -8.53 8.63
N SER A 50 42.78 -9.27 8.42
CA SER A 50 41.92 -9.10 7.26
C SER A 50 41.01 -7.89 7.44
N PRO A 51 40.85 -7.01 6.41
CA PRO A 51 39.94 -5.90 6.50
C PRO A 51 38.48 -6.39 6.63
N LEU A 52 37.66 -5.60 7.28
CA LEU A 52 36.22 -5.80 7.30
C LEU A 52 35.65 -5.58 5.89
N THR A 53 34.76 -6.44 5.46
CA THR A 53 34.08 -6.29 4.15
C THR A 53 32.75 -5.58 4.33
N VAL A 54 32.61 -4.39 3.73
CA VAL A 54 31.34 -3.63 3.74
C VAL A 54 30.28 -4.39 2.96
N VAL A 55 29.16 -4.70 3.59
CA VAL A 55 27.96 -5.24 2.94
C VAL A 55 27.04 -4.10 2.54
N GLN A 56 26.77 -3.17 3.49
CA GLN A 56 25.89 -2.03 3.27
C GLN A 56 26.31 -0.86 4.16
N LYS A 57 26.51 0.33 3.58
CA LYS A 57 26.66 1.58 4.35
C LYS A 57 25.29 2.05 4.83
N ILE A 58 25.21 2.48 6.10
CA ILE A 58 24.00 3.02 6.72
C ILE A 58 24.33 4.39 7.31
N LEU A 59 23.52 5.39 6.96
CA LEU A 59 23.77 6.80 7.32
C LEU A 59 23.42 7.16 8.77
N TYR A 60 22.61 6.32 9.45
CA TYR A 60 22.13 6.58 10.80
C TYR A 60 22.81 5.68 11.81
N SER A 61 23.30 6.24 12.90
CA SER A 61 23.75 5.43 14.04
C SER A 61 22.54 4.98 14.85
N PRO A 62 22.30 3.67 15.00
CA PRO A 62 21.21 3.16 15.82
C PRO A 62 21.62 3.11 17.30
N ASP A 63 21.66 4.29 17.94
CA ASP A 63 22.10 4.45 19.33
C ASP A 63 21.29 3.62 20.33
N TYR A 64 20.10 3.18 19.95
CA TYR A 64 19.18 2.41 20.78
C TYR A 64 19.10 0.92 20.41
N GLY A 65 19.82 0.49 19.40
CA GLY A 65 19.93 -0.93 19.03
C GLY A 65 19.28 -1.32 17.70
N ILE A 66 19.63 -2.53 17.28
CA ILE A 66 19.11 -3.16 16.06
C ILE A 66 18.67 -4.57 16.39
N VAL A 67 17.58 -5.02 15.75
CA VAL A 67 17.17 -6.42 15.77
C VAL A 67 16.74 -6.88 14.39
N LYS A 68 17.16 -8.09 14.00
CA LYS A 68 16.65 -8.79 12.83
C LYS A 68 15.48 -9.66 13.25
N VAL A 69 14.31 -9.45 12.64
CA VAL A 69 13.11 -10.27 12.83
C VAL A 69 12.68 -10.78 11.46
N LYS A 70 12.84 -12.07 11.20
CA LYS A 70 12.52 -12.71 9.91
C LYS A 70 13.24 -12.01 8.73
N ASP A 71 12.45 -11.43 7.82
CA ASP A 71 12.88 -10.74 6.61
C ASP A 71 13.16 -9.24 6.80
N ARG A 72 13.16 -8.73 8.04
CA ARG A 72 13.30 -7.31 8.35
C ARG A 72 14.35 -7.01 9.39
N TYR A 73 15.01 -5.85 9.24
CA TYR A 73 15.78 -5.20 10.28
C TYR A 73 15.01 -4.03 10.86
N TYR A 74 15.01 -3.90 12.18
CA TYR A 74 14.43 -2.80 12.93
C TYR A 74 15.55 -2.04 13.64
N PHE A 75 15.73 -0.78 13.25
CA PHE A 75 16.75 0.13 13.79
C PHE A 75 16.07 1.17 14.66
N PHE A 76 16.49 1.29 15.91
CA PHE A 76 16.00 2.31 16.81
C PHE A 76 16.97 3.48 16.85
N VAL A 77 16.55 4.64 16.32
CA VAL A 77 17.37 5.81 16.07
C VAL A 77 16.79 7.01 16.80
N ASN A 78 17.64 7.79 17.43
CA ASN A 78 17.28 9.11 17.93
C ASN A 78 17.47 10.15 16.82
N ASP A 79 16.40 10.85 16.44
CA ASP A 79 16.48 11.92 15.44
C ASP A 79 16.65 13.27 16.16
N ASP A 80 17.90 13.71 16.31
CA ASP A 80 18.28 14.94 17.00
C ASP A 80 18.13 16.19 16.10
N SER A 81 17.23 16.22 15.14
CA SER A 81 17.07 17.32 14.18
C SER A 81 16.51 18.62 14.78
N GLY A 82 16.70 18.87 16.08
CA GLY A 82 16.72 20.24 16.63
C GLY A 82 15.52 20.70 17.46
N TYR A 83 14.48 19.88 17.69
CA TYR A 83 13.30 20.27 18.52
C TYR A 83 12.84 19.20 19.53
N GLY A 84 13.79 18.54 20.19
CA GLY A 84 13.54 17.48 21.16
C GLY A 84 13.84 16.12 20.57
N ALA A 85 14.52 15.27 21.37
CA ALA A 85 14.91 13.93 20.97
C ALA A 85 13.65 13.09 20.65
N GLU A 86 13.45 12.79 19.38
CA GLU A 86 12.37 11.91 18.91
C GLU A 86 12.94 10.57 18.53
N MET A 87 12.36 9.50 19.06
CA MET A 87 12.76 8.14 18.70
C MET A 87 11.97 7.64 17.49
N TYR A 88 12.69 7.10 16.52
CA TYR A 88 12.13 6.45 15.34
C TYR A 88 12.61 5.02 15.22
N MET A 89 11.71 4.15 14.81
CA MET A 89 12.00 2.78 14.39
C MET A 89 12.03 2.74 12.86
N TYR A 90 13.21 2.60 12.28
CA TYR A 90 13.41 2.42 10.84
C TYR A 90 13.34 0.94 10.49
N ILE A 91 12.68 0.61 9.40
CA ILE A 91 12.49 -0.77 8.94
C ILE A 91 13.16 -0.93 7.57
N TYR A 92 14.02 -1.94 7.48
CA TYR A 92 14.73 -2.31 6.27
C TYR A 92 14.45 -3.76 5.90
N ASN A 93 14.50 -4.09 4.62
CA ASN A 93 14.46 -5.45 4.13
C ASN A 93 15.77 -6.16 4.47
N ALA A 94 15.70 -7.39 5.01
CA ALA A 94 16.89 -8.12 5.45
C ALA A 94 17.67 -8.75 4.29
N SER A 95 17.09 -8.92 3.11
CA SER A 95 17.77 -9.53 1.96
C SER A 95 18.69 -8.58 1.19
N ASP A 96 18.34 -7.27 1.14
CA ASP A 96 19.03 -6.28 0.31
C ASP A 96 19.24 -4.93 1.01
N PHE A 97 18.85 -4.81 2.27
CA PHE A 97 18.91 -3.60 3.10
C PHE A 97 18.17 -2.38 2.50
N THR A 98 17.20 -2.60 1.60
CA THR A 98 16.36 -1.51 1.10
C THR A 98 15.47 -0.96 2.21
N TYR A 99 15.38 0.36 2.28
CA TYR A 99 14.50 1.06 3.22
C TYR A 99 13.02 0.78 2.88
N ILE A 100 12.24 0.37 3.88
CA ILE A 100 10.80 0.11 3.74
C ILE A 100 9.99 1.30 4.25
N THR A 101 10.17 1.63 5.55
CA THR A 101 9.42 2.70 6.22
C THR A 101 10.07 3.08 7.56
N ARG A 102 9.56 4.14 8.20
CA ARG A 102 9.86 4.47 9.60
C ARG A 102 8.59 4.80 10.37
N HIS A 103 8.62 4.53 11.66
CA HIS A 103 7.56 4.91 12.58
C HIS A 103 8.13 5.68 13.76
N LYS A 104 7.45 6.75 14.18
CA LYS A 104 7.74 7.39 15.44
C LYS A 104 7.27 6.47 16.56
N VAL A 105 8.15 6.21 17.53
CA VAL A 105 7.86 5.33 18.67
C VAL A 105 8.02 6.10 19.99
N PRO A 106 7.39 5.65 21.10
CA PRO A 106 7.59 6.26 22.41
C PRO A 106 9.07 6.26 22.80
N ALA A 107 9.55 7.39 23.36
CA ALA A 107 10.95 7.55 23.75
C ALA A 107 11.41 6.57 24.85
N ASP A 108 10.47 5.93 25.55
CA ASP A 108 10.72 4.90 26.56
C ASP A 108 10.51 3.47 26.06
N MET A 109 10.27 3.27 24.76
CA MET A 109 10.08 1.93 24.19
C MET A 109 11.34 1.07 24.34
N VAL A 110 12.51 1.63 24.06
CA VAL A 110 13.83 1.01 24.23
C VAL A 110 14.73 1.96 25.00
N SER A 111 15.81 1.44 25.61
CA SER A 111 16.81 2.26 26.31
C SER A 111 18.13 2.26 25.56
N ILE A 112 18.80 3.42 25.51
CA ILE A 112 20.11 3.54 24.91
C ILE A 112 21.12 2.59 25.55
N GLY A 113 21.95 1.96 24.75
CA GLY A 113 22.96 1.02 25.23
C GLY A 113 22.40 -0.30 25.80
N CYS A 114 21.15 -0.65 25.52
CA CYS A 114 20.55 -1.91 25.95
C CYS A 114 20.36 -2.88 24.78
N PRO A 115 20.65 -4.18 24.97
CA PRO A 115 20.58 -5.16 23.92
C PRO A 115 19.14 -5.56 23.57
N ILE A 116 18.96 -5.98 22.31
CA ILE A 116 17.69 -6.49 21.78
C ILE A 116 17.93 -7.85 21.15
N ALA A 117 17.03 -8.82 21.36
CA ALA A 117 17.11 -10.15 20.75
C ALA A 117 15.73 -10.64 20.30
N TYR A 118 15.70 -11.43 19.25
CA TYR A 118 14.49 -12.05 18.69
C TYR A 118 14.44 -13.54 19.01
N ASP A 119 13.31 -13.99 19.55
CA ASP A 119 12.98 -15.40 19.75
C ASP A 119 12.15 -15.91 18.57
N ALA A 120 12.77 -16.69 17.69
CA ALA A 120 12.11 -17.26 16.53
C ALA A 120 11.08 -18.35 16.89
N THR A 121 11.16 -18.96 18.08
CA THR A 121 10.26 -20.05 18.51
C THR A 121 8.89 -19.51 18.95
N THR A 122 8.85 -18.30 19.51
CA THR A 122 7.62 -17.66 20.04
C THR A 122 7.24 -16.40 19.26
N ASP A 123 8.02 -16.03 18.23
CA ASP A 123 7.84 -14.81 17.41
C ASP A 123 7.78 -13.52 18.26
N LYS A 124 8.69 -13.41 19.25
CA LYS A 124 8.75 -12.27 20.17
C LYS A 124 10.11 -11.59 20.16
N VAL A 125 10.09 -10.28 20.31
CA VAL A 125 11.30 -9.49 20.51
C VAL A 125 11.44 -9.15 21.99
N TYR A 126 12.64 -9.37 22.52
CA TYR A 126 13.01 -9.08 23.91
C TYR A 126 14.06 -7.99 23.94
N SER A 127 14.00 -7.15 24.98
CA SER A 127 14.98 -6.10 25.21
C SER A 127 15.21 -5.92 26.70
N ILE A 128 16.27 -5.20 27.01
CA ILE A 128 16.52 -4.73 28.36
C ILE A 128 16.19 -3.24 28.43
N TYR A 129 15.47 -2.85 29.44
CA TYR A 129 15.07 -1.48 29.70
C TYR A 129 15.67 -0.96 31.00
N LYS A 130 16.24 0.25 30.96
CA LYS A 130 16.80 0.91 32.13
C LYS A 130 15.73 1.76 32.82
N ASP A 131 15.32 1.40 34.02
CA ASP A 131 14.34 2.10 34.85
C ASP A 131 15.05 2.71 36.08
N GLY A 132 15.42 3.97 35.96
CA GLY A 132 16.25 4.65 36.96
C GLY A 132 17.62 4.00 37.11
N SER A 133 17.87 3.36 38.29
CA SER A 133 19.11 2.62 38.59
C SER A 133 18.98 1.11 38.35
N THR A 134 17.81 0.60 37.97
CA THR A 134 17.53 -0.82 37.77
C THR A 134 17.38 -1.15 36.27
N TYR A 135 17.55 -2.42 35.95
CA TYR A 135 17.36 -2.95 34.62
C TYR A 135 16.22 -3.97 34.62
N LYS A 136 15.38 -3.94 33.63
CA LYS A 136 14.25 -4.86 33.47
C LYS A 136 14.36 -5.60 32.14
N LEU A 137 14.06 -6.88 32.15
CA LEU A 137 13.77 -7.64 30.94
C LEU A 137 12.34 -7.33 30.50
N CYS A 138 12.13 -7.09 29.22
CA CYS A 138 10.83 -6.78 28.64
C CYS A 138 10.67 -7.41 27.26
N THR A 139 9.42 -7.49 26.77
CA THR A 139 9.10 -7.75 25.38
C THR A 139 8.74 -6.45 24.67
N LEU A 140 9.07 -6.36 23.38
CA LEU A 140 8.69 -5.26 22.48
C LEU A 140 7.61 -5.74 21.50
N GLU A 141 6.48 -5.04 21.44
CA GLU A 141 5.44 -5.23 20.42
C GLU A 141 5.69 -4.21 19.31
N LEU A 142 6.45 -4.61 18.27
CA LEU A 142 6.95 -3.70 17.22
C LEU A 142 5.83 -3.04 16.41
N ASP A 143 4.73 -3.75 16.17
CA ASP A 143 3.55 -3.30 15.44
C ASP A 143 2.66 -2.33 16.26
N LYS A 144 2.69 -2.45 17.58
CA LYS A 144 1.94 -1.60 18.51
C LYS A 144 2.77 -0.48 19.13
N HIS A 145 4.08 -0.48 18.86
CA HIS A 145 5.03 0.48 19.38
C HIS A 145 4.99 0.57 20.93
N ASN A 146 4.95 -0.57 21.60
CA ASN A 146 4.93 -0.61 23.06
C ASN A 146 5.87 -1.65 23.64
N ARG A 147 6.06 -1.60 24.96
CA ARG A 147 6.87 -2.50 25.77
C ARG A 147 6.02 -3.12 26.88
N LYS A 148 6.34 -4.39 27.19
CA LYS A 148 5.75 -5.10 28.32
C LYS A 148 6.86 -5.66 29.21
N ASP A 149 6.95 -5.19 30.46
CA ASP A 149 7.92 -5.63 31.44
C ASP A 149 7.67 -7.10 31.87
N ILE A 150 8.75 -7.85 32.04
CA ILE A 150 8.76 -9.24 32.50
C ILE A 150 9.23 -9.30 33.95
N GLY A 151 10.40 -8.72 34.26
CA GLY A 151 10.97 -8.77 35.60
C GLY A 151 12.21 -7.88 35.72
N THR A 152 12.65 -7.67 36.99
CA THR A 152 13.86 -6.91 37.30
C THR A 152 15.07 -7.81 37.24
N LEU A 153 16.10 -7.38 36.52
CA LEU A 153 17.36 -8.07 36.37
C LEU A 153 18.28 -7.83 37.59
N SER A 154 19.06 -8.83 37.94
CA SER A 154 20.02 -8.76 39.06
C SER A 154 21.25 -7.90 38.74
N SER A 155 21.53 -7.61 37.48
CA SER A 155 22.64 -6.80 36.98
C SER A 155 22.33 -6.21 35.61
N ASN A 156 23.22 -5.31 35.13
CA ASN A 156 23.17 -4.83 33.75
C ASN A 156 23.69 -5.91 32.80
N PHE A 157 22.90 -6.28 31.79
CA PHE A 157 23.29 -7.18 30.71
C PHE A 157 23.55 -6.34 29.46
N LEU A 158 24.71 -6.58 28.84
CA LEU A 158 25.19 -5.79 27.71
C LEU A 158 25.03 -6.52 26.35
N ALA A 159 24.86 -7.83 26.38
CA ALA A 159 24.51 -8.65 25.22
C ALA A 159 23.50 -9.72 25.61
N ILE A 160 22.52 -9.99 24.77
CA ILE A 160 21.55 -11.08 24.89
C ILE A 160 21.36 -11.77 23.55
N ALA A 161 21.10 -13.07 23.56
CA ALA A 161 20.81 -13.85 22.35
C ALA A 161 19.94 -15.07 22.67
N PHE A 162 19.04 -15.44 21.75
CA PHE A 162 18.27 -16.67 21.79
C PHE A 162 18.97 -17.79 21.03
N ASN A 163 18.95 -18.99 21.58
CA ASN A 163 19.31 -20.18 20.81
C ASN A 163 18.11 -20.74 20.03
N GLY A 164 18.31 -21.77 19.21
CA GLY A 164 17.25 -22.39 18.40
C GLY A 164 16.16 -23.11 19.21
N GLU A 165 16.35 -23.33 20.53
CA GLU A 165 15.36 -23.90 21.46
C GLU A 165 14.51 -22.83 22.17
N GLY A 166 14.71 -21.54 21.87
CA GLY A 166 13.99 -20.43 22.52
C GLY A 166 14.48 -20.12 23.95
N LYS A 167 15.71 -20.51 24.30
CA LYS A 167 16.35 -20.12 25.56
C LYS A 167 17.15 -18.84 25.36
N LEU A 168 16.93 -17.88 26.26
CA LEU A 168 17.64 -16.61 26.27
C LEU A 168 18.93 -16.71 27.10
N TYR A 169 20.03 -16.28 26.52
CA TYR A 169 21.33 -16.17 27.20
C TYR A 169 21.78 -14.71 27.23
N GLY A 170 22.51 -14.35 28.26
CA GLY A 170 23.03 -13.00 28.42
C GLY A 170 24.45 -12.95 28.97
N ILE A 171 25.12 -11.83 28.66
CA ILE A 171 26.43 -11.45 29.21
C ILE A 171 26.25 -10.13 29.97
N ASN A 172 26.56 -10.17 31.27
CA ASN A 172 26.42 -8.99 32.11
C ASN A 172 27.70 -8.16 32.19
N SER A 173 27.62 -6.98 32.81
CA SER A 173 28.73 -6.04 32.98
C SER A 173 29.90 -6.56 33.84
N ALA A 174 29.77 -7.70 34.51
CA ALA A 174 30.84 -8.39 35.21
C ALA A 174 31.43 -9.55 34.37
N GLY A 175 31.12 -9.65 33.08
CA GLY A 175 31.58 -10.72 32.18
C GLY A 175 31.02 -12.10 32.50
N LYS A 176 29.94 -12.20 33.25
CA LYS A 176 29.27 -13.45 33.56
C LYS A 176 28.29 -13.80 32.46
N VAL A 177 28.34 -15.03 32.01
CA VAL A 177 27.51 -15.62 30.96
C VAL A 177 26.55 -16.62 31.57
N GLY A 178 25.28 -16.60 31.19
CA GLY A 178 24.31 -17.56 31.67
C GLY A 178 22.94 -17.42 31.03
N GLU A 179 22.01 -18.26 31.48
CA GLU A 179 20.62 -18.28 31.04
C GLU A 179 19.80 -17.22 31.77
N LEU A 180 19.00 -16.47 31.02
CA LEU A 180 18.01 -15.51 31.50
C LEU A 180 16.60 -16.10 31.32
N SER A 181 15.86 -16.23 32.41
CA SER A 181 14.48 -16.70 32.34
C SER A 181 13.57 -15.66 31.70
N THR A 182 12.87 -16.07 30.65
CA THR A 182 11.85 -15.22 29.97
C THR A 182 10.54 -15.13 30.76
N ALA A 183 10.39 -15.84 31.87
CA ALA A 183 9.21 -15.81 32.71
C ALA A 183 9.30 -14.76 33.83
N ASP A 184 10.48 -14.59 34.46
CA ASP A 184 10.68 -13.77 35.65
C ASP A 184 12.01 -12.99 35.68
N ALA A 185 12.79 -13.01 34.60
CA ALA A 185 14.10 -12.39 34.46
C ALA A 185 15.20 -12.94 35.42
N ALA A 186 15.01 -14.12 35.98
CA ALA A 186 16.01 -14.78 36.81
C ALA A 186 17.25 -15.15 35.99
N PHE A 187 18.45 -14.91 36.52
CA PHE A 187 19.71 -15.23 35.90
C PHE A 187 20.38 -16.44 36.52
N THR A 188 20.75 -17.41 35.70
CA THR A 188 21.52 -18.60 36.09
C THR A 188 22.89 -18.58 35.43
N GLU A 189 23.94 -18.28 36.19
CA GLU A 189 25.32 -18.21 35.69
C GLU A 189 25.81 -19.59 35.25
N ILE A 190 26.45 -19.66 34.08
CA ILE A 190 27.07 -20.88 33.53
C ILE A 190 28.59 -20.78 33.57
N LEU A 191 29.16 -19.63 33.16
CA LEU A 191 30.58 -19.36 33.18
C LEU A 191 30.89 -17.89 33.42
N SER A 192 32.14 -17.57 33.81
CA SER A 192 32.70 -16.23 33.82
C SER A 192 33.79 -16.12 32.79
N THR A 193 33.74 -15.07 31.98
CA THR A 193 34.78 -14.78 30.97
C THR A 193 36.05 -14.20 31.60
N GLY A 194 35.93 -13.64 32.81
CA GLY A 194 37.02 -12.90 33.47
C GLY A 194 37.28 -11.52 32.85
N MET A 195 36.40 -11.04 31.96
CA MET A 195 36.49 -9.76 31.26
C MET A 195 35.52 -8.75 31.85
N ASN A 196 35.78 -7.45 31.63
CA ASN A 196 34.90 -6.36 32.04
C ASN A 196 34.28 -5.70 30.79
N PRO A 197 33.11 -6.13 30.34
CA PRO A 197 32.44 -5.56 29.18
C PRO A 197 31.96 -4.13 29.44
N LEU A 198 32.12 -3.24 28.44
CA LEU A 198 31.65 -1.87 28.43
C LEU A 198 30.59 -1.67 27.34
N TYR A 199 29.71 -0.74 27.56
CA TYR A 199 28.70 -0.29 26.59
C TYR A 199 27.79 -1.42 26.09
N GLN A 200 26.92 -1.10 25.14
CA GLN A 200 26.09 -2.05 24.42
C GLN A 200 26.96 -2.94 23.54
N GLN A 201 26.68 -4.22 23.58
CA GLN A 201 27.36 -5.25 22.81
C GLN A 201 26.33 -6.16 22.16
N SER A 202 26.79 -7.10 21.38
CA SER A 202 25.90 -8.03 20.72
C SER A 202 26.40 -9.46 20.75
N ALA A 203 25.44 -10.39 20.75
CA ALA A 203 25.71 -11.82 20.68
C ALA A 203 24.69 -12.49 19.75
N ALA A 204 25.09 -13.62 19.15
CA ALA A 204 24.19 -14.38 18.29
C ALA A 204 24.56 -15.86 18.29
N PHE A 205 23.55 -16.74 18.28
CA PHE A 205 23.70 -18.17 18.05
C PHE A 205 23.64 -18.51 16.56
N PRO A 206 24.36 -19.55 16.09
CA PRO A 206 24.04 -20.24 14.84
C PRO A 206 22.65 -20.86 14.91
N SER A 207 22.03 -21.04 13.77
CA SER A 207 20.67 -21.64 13.70
C SER A 207 20.66 -23.15 14.05
N ASP A 208 21.80 -23.82 13.96
CA ASP A 208 21.97 -25.27 14.14
C ASP A 208 22.89 -25.66 15.32
N ASP A 209 23.31 -24.69 16.16
CA ASP A 209 24.07 -24.95 17.39
C ASP A 209 23.48 -24.22 18.59
N ASN A 210 22.91 -24.95 19.51
CA ASN A 210 22.28 -24.45 20.72
C ASN A 210 23.26 -24.26 21.91
N ASN A 211 24.54 -24.65 21.75
CA ASN A 211 25.53 -24.60 22.83
C ASN A 211 26.62 -23.56 22.61
N THR A 212 26.76 -23.08 21.38
CA THR A 212 27.82 -22.13 21.03
C THR A 212 27.21 -20.85 20.50
N PHE A 213 27.66 -19.72 21.02
CA PHE A 213 27.30 -18.42 20.44
C PHE A 213 28.53 -17.53 20.29
N TYR A 214 28.40 -16.56 19.41
CA TYR A 214 29.43 -15.56 19.14
C TYR A 214 29.09 -14.26 19.85
N TRP A 215 30.11 -13.62 20.43
CA TRP A 215 29.98 -12.38 21.18
C TRP A 215 30.95 -11.33 20.60
N ALA A 216 30.42 -10.19 20.18
CA ALA A 216 31.19 -9.02 19.80
C ALA A 216 31.40 -8.19 21.07
N ALA A 217 32.60 -8.30 21.64
CA ALA A 217 32.95 -7.72 22.92
C ALA A 217 33.64 -6.37 22.75
N THR A 218 33.10 -5.32 23.36
CA THR A 218 33.78 -4.04 23.63
C THR A 218 34.23 -4.06 25.09
N LEU A 219 35.50 -3.88 25.33
CA LEU A 219 36.13 -4.01 26.66
C LEU A 219 36.90 -2.75 26.96
N ASP A 220 37.10 -2.44 28.26
CA ASP A 220 37.98 -1.36 28.66
C ASP A 220 39.47 -1.78 28.55
N ASP A 221 40.38 -0.81 28.51
CA ASP A 221 41.82 -1.04 28.36
C ASP A 221 42.43 -1.98 29.43
N TRP A 222 41.74 -2.17 30.54
CA TRP A 222 42.14 -3.00 31.67
C TRP A 222 41.31 -4.28 31.80
N GLY A 223 40.22 -4.38 31.03
CA GLY A 223 39.20 -5.42 31.15
C GLY A 223 39.35 -6.61 30.23
N GLY A 224 40.33 -6.60 29.36
CA GLY A 224 40.56 -7.64 28.35
C GLY A 224 40.84 -7.08 26.95
N THR A 225 40.89 -7.92 25.94
CA THR A 225 41.10 -7.54 24.53
C THR A 225 39.74 -7.47 23.80
N PRO A 226 39.31 -6.31 23.25
CA PRO A 226 38.10 -6.22 22.45
C PRO A 226 38.17 -7.17 21.23
N GLY A 227 37.04 -7.81 20.89
CA GLY A 227 37.04 -8.74 19.76
C GLY A 227 35.79 -9.61 19.62
N ILE A 228 35.85 -10.49 18.66
CA ILE A 228 34.88 -11.59 18.50
C ILE A 228 35.31 -12.78 19.36
N TYR A 229 34.43 -13.20 20.25
CA TYR A 229 34.63 -14.39 21.07
C TYR A 229 33.61 -15.47 20.73
N LYS A 230 34.10 -16.71 20.67
CA LYS A 230 33.29 -17.93 20.66
C LYS A 230 33.05 -18.36 22.10
N ILE A 231 31.82 -18.42 22.54
CA ILE A 231 31.39 -18.86 23.86
C ILE A 231 30.82 -20.27 23.72
N ASP A 232 31.44 -21.24 24.34
CA ASP A 232 30.97 -22.64 24.41
C ASP A 232 30.36 -22.88 25.80
N LEU A 233 29.04 -22.98 25.83
CA LEU A 233 28.25 -23.16 27.07
C LEU A 233 28.49 -24.53 27.71
N LYS A 234 28.72 -25.56 26.90
CA LYS A 234 28.97 -26.95 27.36
C LYS A 234 30.39 -27.12 27.90
N ALA A 235 31.37 -26.63 27.16
CA ALA A 235 32.78 -26.65 27.60
C ALA A 235 33.05 -25.56 28.67
N LYS A 236 32.17 -24.57 28.81
CA LYS A 236 32.33 -23.39 29.68
C LYS A 236 33.59 -22.58 29.36
N THR A 237 33.83 -22.35 28.08
CA THR A 237 35.01 -21.63 27.61
C THR A 237 34.63 -20.37 26.80
N SER A 238 35.54 -19.39 26.82
CA SER A 238 35.50 -18.21 25.97
C SER A 238 36.79 -18.18 25.17
N THR A 239 36.70 -18.23 23.84
CA THR A 239 37.85 -18.23 22.93
C THR A 239 37.80 -17.06 21.99
N MET A 240 38.81 -16.19 21.99
CA MET A 240 38.91 -15.09 21.06
C MET A 240 39.23 -15.61 19.64
N LEU A 241 38.43 -15.18 18.68
CA LEU A 241 38.60 -15.51 17.26
C LEU A 241 39.26 -14.36 16.49
N ARG A 242 38.91 -13.13 16.83
CA ARG A 242 39.42 -11.94 16.17
C ARG A 242 39.55 -10.81 17.20
N GLU A 243 40.67 -10.11 17.19
CA GLU A 243 40.86 -8.88 17.90
C GLU A 243 40.30 -7.71 17.11
N PHE A 244 39.55 -6.80 17.78
CA PHE A 244 39.10 -5.57 17.19
C PHE A 244 40.18 -4.50 17.18
N LYS A 245 40.27 -3.76 16.09
CA LYS A 245 41.08 -2.53 16.05
C LYS A 245 40.42 -1.43 16.88
N HIS A 246 41.20 -0.43 17.24
CA HIS A 246 40.70 0.77 17.90
C HIS A 246 39.48 1.31 17.10
N GLU A 247 38.38 1.60 17.78
CA GLU A 247 37.10 2.08 17.22
C GLU A 247 36.25 1.03 16.47
N GLU A 248 36.64 -0.22 16.39
CA GLU A 248 35.74 -1.29 15.93
C GLU A 248 34.80 -1.73 17.08
N GLU A 249 33.53 -1.34 16.99
CA GLU A 249 32.47 -1.69 17.94
C GLU A 249 31.25 -2.17 17.17
N PHE A 250 30.67 -3.31 17.57
CA PHE A 250 29.54 -3.92 16.88
C PHE A 250 28.29 -3.96 17.76
N GLY A 251 27.30 -3.17 17.40
CA GLY A 251 26.03 -3.06 18.11
C GLY A 251 25.01 -4.14 17.78
N CYS A 252 25.17 -4.88 16.69
CA CYS A 252 24.35 -6.00 16.27
C CYS A 252 25.21 -7.05 15.57
N LEU A 253 25.18 -8.26 16.09
CA LEU A 253 25.85 -9.42 15.51
C LEU A 253 24.79 -10.44 15.07
N TRP A 254 25.02 -11.08 13.93
CA TRP A 254 24.25 -12.28 13.56
C TRP A 254 25.14 -13.29 12.85
N VAL A 255 24.72 -14.55 12.92
CA VAL A 255 25.41 -15.67 12.32
C VAL A 255 24.70 -16.05 11.03
N GLY A 256 25.46 -16.13 9.94
CA GLY A 256 25.03 -16.61 8.63
C GLY A 256 25.30 -18.10 8.46
N ASP A 257 25.47 -18.51 7.21
CA ASP A 257 25.72 -19.90 6.85
C ASP A 257 27.11 -20.40 7.30
N LYS A 258 27.30 -21.72 7.36
CA LYS A 258 28.59 -22.33 7.59
C LYS A 258 29.58 -21.96 6.49
N VAL A 259 30.83 -21.77 6.87
CA VAL A 259 31.91 -21.54 5.91
C VAL A 259 32.22 -22.85 5.19
N VAL A 260 32.10 -22.84 3.86
CA VAL A 260 32.34 -24.03 3.02
C VAL A 260 33.83 -24.30 2.88
N ALA A 261 34.25 -25.54 3.14
CA ALA A 261 35.63 -25.96 2.92
C ALA A 261 36.01 -25.91 1.42
N LYS A 262 37.26 -25.52 1.09
CA LYS A 262 37.68 -25.42 -0.32
C LYS A 262 37.58 -26.75 -1.09
N GLY A 263 37.70 -27.90 -0.41
CA GLY A 263 37.58 -29.25 -1.00
C GLY A 263 36.12 -29.76 -1.04
N ALA A 264 35.20 -29.13 -0.33
CA ALA A 264 33.76 -29.46 -0.37
C ALA A 264 33.14 -29.03 -1.70
N PRO A 265 31.97 -29.59 -2.12
CA PRO A 265 31.33 -29.25 -3.38
C PRO A 265 30.94 -27.77 -3.47
N ALA A 266 30.97 -27.18 -4.68
CA ALA A 266 30.37 -25.91 -4.97
C ALA A 266 28.83 -26.02 -4.92
N ALA A 267 28.11 -24.90 -5.04
CA ALA A 267 26.66 -24.91 -5.11
C ALA A 267 26.13 -25.66 -6.33
N SER A 268 24.99 -26.35 -6.17
CA SER A 268 24.24 -26.95 -7.28
C SER A 268 23.70 -25.86 -8.19
N THR A 269 23.52 -26.21 -9.48
CA THR A 269 22.88 -25.32 -10.48
C THR A 269 21.49 -25.82 -10.86
N ASP A 270 20.74 -25.04 -11.65
CA ASP A 270 19.44 -25.37 -12.20
C ASP A 270 18.42 -25.81 -11.14
N LEU A 271 18.53 -25.24 -9.93
CA LEU A 271 17.62 -25.54 -8.82
C LEU A 271 16.22 -25.04 -9.13
N ALA A 272 15.26 -25.95 -9.13
CA ALA A 272 13.85 -25.66 -9.37
C ALA A 272 12.94 -26.54 -8.51
N ALA A 273 11.84 -25.97 -8.03
CA ALA A 273 10.78 -26.68 -7.33
C ALA A 273 9.56 -26.83 -8.26
N ASP A 274 9.03 -28.03 -8.36
CA ASP A 274 7.87 -28.36 -9.19
C ASP A 274 6.81 -29.08 -8.33
N PHE A 275 5.79 -28.33 -7.92
CA PHE A 275 4.63 -28.82 -7.18
C PHE A 275 3.41 -28.71 -8.08
N ALA A 276 2.92 -29.86 -8.59
CA ALA A 276 1.79 -29.88 -9.48
C ALA A 276 0.49 -29.45 -8.75
N ASN A 277 -0.25 -28.53 -9.36
CA ASN A 277 -1.68 -28.22 -9.14
C ASN A 277 -2.18 -28.41 -7.70
N GLY A 278 -1.68 -27.62 -6.77
CA GLY A 278 -2.14 -27.62 -5.38
C GLY A 278 -1.67 -28.80 -4.53
N LYS A 279 -0.78 -29.68 -5.05
CA LYS A 279 -0.26 -30.81 -4.30
C LYS A 279 0.82 -30.39 -3.30
N LEU A 280 0.85 -31.07 -2.17
CA LEU A 280 1.85 -30.89 -1.10
C LEU A 280 3.11 -31.75 -1.31
N THR A 281 3.10 -32.66 -2.27
CA THR A 281 4.25 -33.44 -2.70
C THR A 281 4.66 -33.00 -4.09
N GLY A 282 5.94 -32.69 -4.24
CA GLY A 282 6.53 -32.18 -5.47
C GLY A 282 7.96 -32.65 -5.67
N LYS A 283 8.63 -32.09 -6.66
CA LYS A 283 9.98 -32.41 -7.05
C LYS A 283 10.89 -31.22 -6.92
N ILE A 284 12.05 -31.45 -6.32
CA ILE A 284 13.17 -30.51 -6.34
C ILE A 284 14.18 -31.05 -7.37
N ASN A 285 14.37 -30.29 -8.43
CA ASN A 285 15.29 -30.61 -9.53
C ASN A 285 16.54 -29.75 -9.39
N PHE A 286 17.73 -30.33 -9.59
CA PHE A 286 18.98 -29.61 -9.56
C PHE A 286 20.07 -30.40 -10.36
N THR A 287 21.13 -29.69 -10.76
CA THR A 287 22.34 -30.28 -11.33
C THR A 287 23.44 -30.25 -10.27
N ALA A 288 23.98 -31.42 -9.90
CA ALA A 288 25.05 -31.51 -8.92
C ALA A 288 26.32 -30.82 -9.46
N PRO A 289 27.12 -30.15 -8.61
CA PRO A 289 28.31 -29.43 -9.04
C PRO A 289 29.38 -30.35 -9.64
N GLU A 290 30.11 -29.84 -10.62
CA GLU A 290 31.31 -30.52 -11.20
C GLU A 290 32.60 -30.14 -10.51
N LYS A 291 32.58 -29.10 -9.68
CA LYS A 291 33.74 -28.51 -9.02
C LYS A 291 33.55 -28.41 -7.53
N THR A 292 34.65 -28.41 -6.81
CA THR A 292 34.69 -28.03 -5.40
C THR A 292 34.48 -26.50 -5.25
N TYR A 293 34.20 -26.05 -4.04
CA TYR A 293 34.14 -24.65 -3.68
C TYR A 293 35.42 -23.87 -4.01
N GLY A 294 36.58 -24.55 -3.89
CA GLY A 294 37.89 -24.02 -4.31
C GLY A 294 38.21 -24.14 -5.81
N GLY A 295 37.25 -24.57 -6.66
CA GLY A 295 37.37 -24.60 -8.12
C GLY A 295 38.01 -25.84 -8.69
N GLN A 296 38.43 -26.86 -7.87
CA GLN A 296 38.99 -28.12 -8.31
C GLN A 296 37.89 -29.05 -8.87
N THR A 297 38.24 -29.99 -9.74
CA THR A 297 37.28 -30.99 -10.24
C THR A 297 36.85 -31.93 -9.12
N LEU A 298 35.56 -32.14 -8.95
CA LEU A 298 35.01 -33.11 -8.01
C LEU A 298 35.21 -34.53 -8.50
N THR A 299 35.59 -35.43 -7.59
CA THR A 299 35.76 -36.85 -7.82
C THR A 299 35.16 -37.64 -6.65
N GLY A 300 34.75 -38.89 -6.91
CA GLY A 300 34.19 -39.77 -5.90
C GLY A 300 32.65 -39.65 -5.73
N ASP A 301 32.17 -40.34 -4.71
CA ASP A 301 30.73 -40.37 -4.39
C ASP A 301 30.29 -39.07 -3.72
N LEU A 302 29.14 -38.56 -4.14
CA LEU A 302 28.49 -37.38 -3.58
C LEU A 302 27.16 -37.79 -2.95
N THR A 303 26.86 -37.16 -1.83
CA THR A 303 25.52 -37.19 -1.22
C THR A 303 24.88 -35.82 -1.35
N TYR A 304 23.59 -35.78 -1.21
CA TYR A 304 22.86 -34.50 -1.13
C TYR A 304 21.79 -34.54 -0.05
N LYS A 305 21.48 -33.42 0.49
CA LYS A 305 20.29 -33.17 1.34
C LYS A 305 19.47 -32.04 0.77
N VAL A 306 18.14 -32.16 0.88
CA VAL A 306 17.18 -31.12 0.55
C VAL A 306 16.65 -30.58 1.85
N LEU A 307 16.72 -29.27 2.02
CA LEU A 307 16.16 -28.54 3.15
C LEU A 307 14.86 -27.87 2.72
N VAL A 308 13.88 -27.87 3.62
CA VAL A 308 12.67 -27.06 3.53
C VAL A 308 12.66 -26.14 4.75
N ASP A 309 12.65 -24.83 4.53
CA ASP A 309 12.73 -23.82 5.59
C ASP A 309 13.92 -24.02 6.53
N GLY A 310 15.07 -24.42 5.96
CA GLY A 310 16.30 -24.68 6.69
C GLY A 310 16.36 -26.04 7.40
N VAL A 311 15.27 -26.82 7.39
CA VAL A 311 15.22 -28.15 8.03
C VAL A 311 15.41 -29.25 6.99
N GLU A 312 16.26 -30.24 7.29
CA GLU A 312 16.47 -31.39 6.41
C GLU A 312 15.17 -32.18 6.24
N ASN A 313 14.70 -32.27 4.99
CA ASN A 313 13.49 -33.00 4.61
C ASN A 313 13.81 -34.38 4.04
N MET A 314 14.86 -34.45 3.22
CA MET A 314 15.33 -35.73 2.63
C MET A 314 16.79 -35.66 2.26
N GLN A 315 17.39 -36.85 2.06
CA GLN A 315 18.78 -37.04 1.59
C GLN A 315 18.84 -38.12 0.51
N GLY A 316 19.94 -38.13 -0.27
CA GLY A 316 20.18 -39.09 -1.30
C GLY A 316 21.61 -39.07 -1.82
N SER A 317 21.87 -39.81 -2.90
CA SER A 317 23.17 -39.87 -3.55
C SER A 317 23.11 -39.33 -4.97
N THR A 318 24.21 -38.72 -5.43
CA THR A 318 24.34 -38.19 -6.78
C THR A 318 25.78 -38.34 -7.27
N GLN A 319 26.09 -37.81 -8.45
CA GLN A 319 27.44 -37.78 -9.05
C GLN A 319 27.72 -36.39 -9.60
N ALA A 320 28.95 -35.99 -9.69
CA ALA A 320 29.35 -34.69 -10.24
C ALA A 320 28.77 -34.45 -11.63
N GLY A 321 28.15 -33.25 -11.83
CA GLY A 321 27.51 -32.84 -13.08
C GLY A 321 26.18 -33.52 -13.40
N LYS A 322 25.66 -34.40 -12.54
CA LYS A 322 24.44 -35.15 -12.80
C LYS A 322 23.19 -34.33 -12.46
N ALA A 323 22.25 -34.27 -13.42
CA ALA A 323 20.91 -33.82 -13.14
C ALA A 323 20.19 -34.80 -12.20
N THR A 324 19.68 -34.29 -11.09
CA THR A 324 19.12 -35.08 -9.99
C THR A 324 17.74 -34.52 -9.63
N THR A 325 16.81 -35.41 -9.29
CA THR A 325 15.46 -35.08 -8.85
C THR A 325 15.23 -35.70 -7.47
N ALA A 326 14.76 -34.90 -6.54
CA ALA A 326 14.36 -35.31 -5.20
C ALA A 326 12.87 -35.12 -5.00
N GLU A 327 12.16 -36.10 -4.45
CA GLU A 327 10.75 -35.97 -4.10
C GLU A 327 10.66 -35.41 -2.68
N VAL A 328 9.90 -34.30 -2.51
CA VAL A 328 9.73 -33.58 -1.25
C VAL A 328 8.25 -33.45 -0.93
N THR A 329 7.89 -33.66 0.32
CA THR A 329 6.55 -33.38 0.86
C THR A 329 6.67 -32.34 1.94
N THR A 330 5.83 -31.29 1.85
CA THR A 330 5.79 -30.22 2.87
C THR A 330 4.34 -29.82 3.16
N THR A 331 4.15 -28.77 3.96
CA THR A 331 2.83 -28.21 4.28
C THR A 331 2.40 -27.21 3.21
N GLN A 332 1.15 -26.75 3.29
CA GLN A 332 0.68 -25.64 2.48
C GLN A 332 1.27 -24.31 3.00
N GLY A 333 1.71 -23.46 2.07
CA GLY A 333 2.24 -22.15 2.38
C GLY A 333 3.50 -21.81 1.57
N LEU A 334 4.12 -20.68 1.93
CA LEU A 334 5.41 -20.26 1.39
C LEU A 334 6.53 -21.04 2.04
N HIS A 335 7.43 -21.58 1.22
CA HIS A 335 8.59 -22.34 1.63
C HIS A 335 9.86 -21.90 0.90
N ASP A 336 11.00 -22.00 1.60
CA ASP A 336 12.33 -21.90 1.03
C ASP A 336 12.90 -23.30 0.86
N PHE A 337 13.38 -23.62 -0.35
CA PHE A 337 14.01 -24.90 -0.64
C PHE A 337 15.50 -24.72 -0.87
N ALA A 338 16.31 -25.57 -0.26
CA ALA A 338 17.74 -25.56 -0.48
C ALA A 338 18.28 -26.96 -0.73
N VAL A 339 19.37 -27.03 -1.51
CA VAL A 339 20.12 -28.26 -1.78
C VAL A 339 21.56 -28.05 -1.36
N ILE A 340 22.08 -28.98 -0.57
CA ILE A 340 23.49 -29.04 -0.19
C ILE A 340 24.03 -30.38 -0.68
N VAL A 341 25.07 -30.36 -1.52
CA VAL A 341 25.78 -31.54 -1.97
C VAL A 341 27.04 -31.69 -1.11
N SER A 342 27.37 -32.92 -0.66
CA SER A 342 28.44 -33.17 0.28
C SER A 342 29.36 -34.26 -0.24
N ASN A 343 30.64 -34.21 0.18
CA ASN A 343 31.64 -35.24 -0.06
C ASN A 343 32.40 -35.56 1.26
N ALA A 344 33.53 -36.25 1.18
CA ALA A 344 34.36 -36.60 2.34
C ALA A 344 34.96 -35.37 3.08
N GLU A 345 35.08 -34.22 2.40
CA GLU A 345 35.57 -32.94 2.96
C GLU A 345 34.46 -32.13 3.68
N GLY A 346 33.23 -32.58 3.56
CA GLY A 346 32.07 -31.96 4.24
C GLY A 346 30.98 -31.50 3.31
N ASP A 347 30.08 -30.72 3.90
CA ASP A 347 28.97 -30.04 3.20
C ASP A 347 29.49 -28.96 2.28
N GLY A 348 29.01 -28.97 1.04
CA GLY A 348 29.29 -27.96 0.04
C GLY A 348 28.48 -26.70 0.20
N ASP A 349 28.64 -25.81 -0.78
CA ASP A 349 27.91 -24.57 -0.84
C ASP A 349 26.39 -24.79 -1.12
N LYS A 350 25.57 -24.02 -0.48
CA LYS A 350 24.10 -24.14 -0.53
C LYS A 350 23.55 -23.48 -1.78
N ALA A 351 22.77 -24.23 -2.58
CA ALA A 351 21.88 -23.65 -3.59
C ALA A 351 20.49 -23.48 -2.99
N GLU A 352 19.85 -22.32 -3.17
CA GLU A 352 18.58 -21.98 -2.51
C GLU A 352 17.63 -21.29 -3.49
N ILE A 353 16.34 -21.63 -3.41
CA ILE A 353 15.22 -20.89 -4.01
C ILE A 353 14.24 -20.54 -2.92
N LYS A 354 13.70 -19.30 -2.96
CA LYS A 354 12.90 -18.74 -1.87
C LYS A 354 11.48 -18.43 -2.30
N ASN A 355 10.59 -18.37 -1.31
CA ASN A 355 9.21 -17.91 -1.48
C ASN A 355 8.43 -18.74 -2.52
N ILE A 356 8.60 -20.05 -2.53
CA ILE A 356 7.82 -20.97 -3.36
C ILE A 356 6.55 -21.33 -2.60
N TYR A 357 5.40 -20.99 -3.17
CA TYR A 357 4.13 -21.36 -2.56
C TYR A 357 3.77 -22.81 -2.93
N VAL A 358 3.49 -23.64 -1.92
CA VAL A 358 3.08 -25.04 -2.07
C VAL A 358 1.63 -25.18 -1.64
N GLY A 359 0.84 -25.95 -2.40
CA GLY A 359 -0.58 -26.13 -2.11
C GLY A 359 -1.49 -25.14 -2.86
N HIS A 360 -2.73 -24.99 -2.41
CA HIS A 360 -3.68 -24.03 -2.96
C HIS A 360 -3.41 -22.65 -2.40
N ASP A 361 -3.18 -21.68 -3.29
CA ASP A 361 -2.91 -20.28 -2.91
C ASP A 361 -4.21 -19.48 -2.81
N THR A 362 -4.15 -18.37 -2.09
CA THR A 362 -5.22 -17.38 -2.06
C THR A 362 -5.33 -16.67 -3.41
N PRO A 363 -6.52 -16.58 -4.03
CA PRO A 363 -6.67 -15.87 -5.30
C PRO A 363 -6.22 -14.42 -5.21
N LYS A 364 -5.51 -13.92 -6.21
CA LYS A 364 -5.20 -12.49 -6.35
C LYS A 364 -6.49 -11.69 -6.47
N GLN A 365 -6.42 -10.42 -6.08
CA GLN A 365 -7.50 -9.47 -6.30
C GLN A 365 -7.90 -9.42 -7.78
N VAL A 366 -9.19 -9.30 -8.04
CA VAL A 366 -9.73 -9.15 -9.39
C VAL A 366 -9.29 -7.84 -10.05
N GLN A 367 -9.26 -7.84 -11.39
CA GLN A 367 -8.90 -6.66 -12.17
C GLN A 367 -10.13 -6.16 -12.95
N ASN A 368 -10.04 -4.91 -13.45
CA ASN A 368 -11.02 -4.29 -14.33
C ASN A 368 -12.46 -4.32 -13.78
N VAL A 369 -12.59 -4.09 -12.46
CA VAL A 369 -13.91 -4.00 -11.81
C VAL A 369 -14.59 -2.71 -12.27
N LYS A 370 -15.70 -2.85 -13.03
CA LYS A 370 -16.45 -1.73 -13.59
C LYS A 370 -17.92 -1.84 -13.29
N LEU A 371 -18.50 -0.73 -12.84
CA LEU A 371 -19.93 -0.58 -12.61
C LEU A 371 -20.50 0.35 -13.68
N GLY A 372 -21.50 -0.12 -14.39
CA GLY A 372 -22.19 0.61 -15.46
C GLY A 372 -23.70 0.53 -15.35
N GLN A 373 -24.37 1.34 -16.16
CA GLN A 373 -25.82 1.32 -16.30
C GLN A 373 -26.24 0.06 -17.06
N GLY A 374 -27.29 -0.59 -16.60
CA GLY A 374 -27.94 -1.70 -17.28
C GLY A 374 -28.96 -1.26 -18.33
N ASP A 375 -29.85 -2.18 -18.68
CA ASP A 375 -30.89 -2.01 -19.69
C ASP A 375 -32.10 -1.17 -19.21
N ALA A 376 -32.15 -0.81 -17.93
CA ALA A 376 -33.17 0.06 -17.33
C ALA A 376 -32.53 0.98 -16.29
N ALA A 377 -33.18 2.08 -15.96
CA ALA A 377 -32.68 3.11 -15.04
C ALA A 377 -32.39 2.59 -13.61
N ASP A 378 -33.12 1.55 -13.20
CA ASP A 378 -32.94 0.89 -11.90
C ASP A 378 -32.00 -0.33 -11.96
N LYS A 379 -31.31 -0.56 -13.07
CA LYS A 379 -30.43 -1.72 -13.28
C LYS A 379 -28.98 -1.27 -13.41
N LEU A 380 -28.11 -1.94 -12.66
CA LEU A 380 -26.66 -1.78 -12.76
C LEU A 380 -26.03 -3.11 -13.23
N ILE A 381 -24.93 -3.01 -13.94
CA ILE A 381 -24.12 -4.14 -14.36
C ILE A 381 -22.71 -3.94 -13.81
N LEU A 382 -22.26 -4.90 -13.00
CA LEU A 382 -20.92 -4.96 -12.48
C LEU A 382 -20.14 -6.05 -13.24
N THR A 383 -18.97 -5.71 -13.74
CA THR A 383 -18.07 -6.64 -14.46
C THR A 383 -16.69 -6.64 -13.82
N TRP A 384 -15.99 -7.76 -13.93
CA TRP A 384 -14.60 -7.93 -13.51
C TRP A 384 -13.94 -9.07 -14.28
N ASP A 385 -12.63 -9.09 -14.29
CA ASP A 385 -11.85 -10.20 -14.82
C ASP A 385 -11.70 -11.29 -13.75
N ALA A 386 -11.82 -12.56 -14.16
CA ALA A 386 -11.67 -13.69 -13.25
C ALA A 386 -10.26 -13.75 -12.65
N ALA A 387 -10.15 -14.06 -11.36
CA ALA A 387 -8.87 -14.33 -10.71
C ALA A 387 -8.35 -15.70 -11.16
N THR A 388 -7.19 -15.73 -11.82
CA THR A 388 -6.54 -16.93 -12.37
C THR A 388 -5.19 -17.20 -11.74
N GLU A 389 -4.70 -16.32 -10.89
CA GLU A 389 -3.38 -16.37 -10.25
C GLU A 389 -3.49 -16.31 -8.73
N GLY A 390 -2.57 -16.95 -8.05
CA GLY A 390 -2.41 -16.88 -6.61
C GLY A 390 -1.69 -15.62 -6.14
N MET A 391 -2.00 -15.18 -4.93
CA MET A 391 -1.39 -13.99 -4.30
C MET A 391 0.13 -14.13 -4.15
N HIS A 392 0.62 -15.35 -3.95
CA HIS A 392 2.04 -15.68 -3.80
C HIS A 392 2.60 -16.41 -5.05
N ASN A 393 1.93 -16.29 -6.21
CA ASN A 393 2.23 -17.02 -7.45
C ASN A 393 2.10 -18.55 -7.32
N GLY A 394 1.38 -19.02 -6.29
CA GLY A 394 1.00 -20.42 -6.12
C GLY A 394 -0.20 -20.82 -6.97
N TYR A 395 -0.57 -22.08 -6.87
CA TYR A 395 -1.67 -22.65 -7.65
C TYR A 395 -3.04 -22.17 -7.16
N VAL A 396 -3.86 -21.71 -8.10
CA VAL A 396 -5.29 -21.44 -7.91
C VAL A 396 -6.06 -22.20 -8.97
N ASP A 397 -7.08 -22.95 -8.58
CA ASP A 397 -8.05 -23.52 -9.53
C ASP A 397 -9.13 -22.47 -9.84
N PRO A 398 -9.16 -21.89 -11.06
CA PRO A 398 -10.13 -20.84 -11.39
C PRO A 398 -11.59 -21.33 -11.31
N THR A 399 -11.83 -22.65 -11.37
CA THR A 399 -13.18 -23.22 -11.30
C THR A 399 -13.72 -23.28 -9.87
N GLU A 400 -12.85 -23.21 -8.87
CA GLU A 400 -13.21 -23.18 -7.46
C GLU A 400 -13.34 -21.74 -6.90
N VAL A 401 -12.85 -20.74 -7.64
CA VAL A 401 -12.91 -19.34 -7.19
C VAL A 401 -14.34 -18.81 -7.24
N LYS A 402 -14.80 -18.33 -6.12
CA LYS A 402 -16.07 -17.63 -5.92
C LYS A 402 -15.82 -16.15 -5.72
N TYR A 403 -16.82 -15.32 -6.00
CA TYR A 403 -16.72 -13.88 -5.86
C TYR A 403 -17.80 -13.38 -4.92
N GLN A 404 -17.37 -12.78 -3.78
CA GLN A 404 -18.27 -12.07 -2.90
C GLN A 404 -18.41 -10.63 -3.39
N VAL A 405 -19.64 -10.20 -3.64
CA VAL A 405 -19.97 -8.81 -4.02
C VAL A 405 -20.58 -8.10 -2.82
N ARG A 406 -19.99 -6.97 -2.45
CA ARG A 406 -20.43 -6.13 -1.34
C ARG A 406 -20.78 -4.74 -1.85
N LYS A 407 -21.97 -4.25 -1.52
CA LYS A 407 -22.39 -2.88 -1.84
C LYS A 407 -21.81 -1.89 -0.83
N MET A 408 -21.22 -0.82 -1.34
CA MET A 408 -20.61 0.25 -0.53
C MET A 408 -21.36 1.59 -0.73
N PRO A 409 -21.46 2.45 0.28
CA PRO A 409 -20.80 2.38 1.58
C PRO A 409 -21.51 1.53 2.65
N SER A 410 -22.69 0.97 2.38
CA SER A 410 -23.46 0.21 3.40
C SER A 410 -22.72 -1.02 3.96
N GLY A 411 -21.79 -1.59 3.20
CA GLY A 411 -21.11 -2.82 3.58
C GLY A 411 -21.96 -4.09 3.41
N GLU A 412 -23.14 -3.99 2.83
CA GLU A 412 -24.07 -5.10 2.59
C GLU A 412 -23.47 -6.11 1.60
N ILE A 413 -23.43 -7.38 1.97
CA ILE A 413 -23.10 -8.46 1.04
C ILE A 413 -24.33 -8.76 0.21
N VAL A 414 -24.26 -8.47 -1.09
CA VAL A 414 -25.39 -8.68 -2.02
C VAL A 414 -25.33 -10.03 -2.71
N ASP A 415 -24.15 -10.63 -2.82
CA ASP A 415 -23.96 -11.99 -3.29
C ASP A 415 -22.63 -12.57 -2.80
N ASN A 416 -22.62 -13.87 -2.47
CA ASN A 416 -21.41 -14.59 -2.05
C ASN A 416 -20.80 -15.49 -3.15
N ALA A 417 -21.49 -15.68 -4.26
CA ALA A 417 -21.05 -16.54 -5.37
C ALA A 417 -21.39 -15.91 -6.72
N ALA A 418 -21.24 -14.59 -6.82
CA ALA A 418 -21.56 -13.83 -8.00
C ALA A 418 -20.69 -14.23 -9.21
N THR A 419 -21.26 -14.07 -10.39
CA THR A 419 -20.55 -14.24 -11.67
C THR A 419 -20.51 -12.95 -12.44
N SER A 420 -19.41 -12.69 -13.16
CA SER A 420 -19.29 -11.54 -14.07
C SER A 420 -19.90 -11.89 -15.44
N PRO A 421 -20.82 -11.05 -16.00
CA PRO A 421 -21.39 -9.84 -15.43
C PRO A 421 -22.42 -10.12 -14.32
N PHE A 422 -22.37 -9.33 -13.23
CA PHE A 422 -23.34 -9.35 -12.13
C PHE A 422 -24.36 -8.24 -12.31
N LYS A 423 -25.67 -8.59 -12.21
CA LYS A 423 -26.77 -7.64 -12.35
C LYS A 423 -27.33 -7.26 -10.98
N TYR A 424 -27.36 -5.98 -10.70
CA TYR A 424 -27.93 -5.43 -9.47
C TYR A 424 -29.15 -4.55 -9.75
N THR A 425 -30.20 -4.68 -8.93
CA THR A 425 -31.39 -3.82 -9.01
C THR A 425 -31.36 -2.80 -7.89
N VAL A 426 -31.38 -1.54 -8.25
CA VAL A 426 -31.47 -0.40 -7.31
C VAL A 426 -32.88 -0.33 -6.73
N THR A 427 -33.01 -0.40 -5.41
CA THR A 427 -34.30 -0.38 -4.71
C THR A 427 -34.49 0.86 -3.83
N GLN A 428 -33.42 1.61 -3.54
CA GLN A 428 -33.50 2.82 -2.74
C GLN A 428 -33.94 4.03 -3.57
N GLU A 429 -34.68 4.93 -2.91
CA GLU A 429 -35.12 6.19 -3.51
C GLU A 429 -34.17 7.35 -3.23
N LYS A 430 -33.48 7.33 -2.06
CA LYS A 430 -32.54 8.41 -1.70
C LYS A 430 -31.34 8.38 -2.64
N ALA A 431 -31.00 9.53 -3.20
CA ALA A 431 -29.78 9.69 -3.99
C ALA A 431 -28.54 9.44 -3.15
N GLU A 432 -27.68 8.55 -3.60
CA GLU A 432 -26.38 8.26 -2.97
C GLU A 432 -25.36 7.80 -3.99
N LYS A 433 -24.06 7.95 -3.69
CA LYS A 433 -23.01 7.28 -4.44
C LYS A 433 -22.86 5.84 -4.00
N CYS A 434 -22.89 4.96 -4.96
CA CYS A 434 -22.74 3.53 -4.76
C CYS A 434 -21.53 3.00 -5.56
N PHE A 435 -20.83 2.05 -5.00
CA PHE A 435 -19.84 1.22 -5.67
C PHE A 435 -19.88 -0.18 -5.07
N PHE A 436 -19.20 -1.12 -5.72
CA PHE A 436 -19.16 -2.49 -5.23
C PHE A 436 -17.70 -2.91 -5.04
N ASP A 437 -17.45 -3.61 -3.94
CA ASP A 437 -16.23 -4.36 -3.73
C ASP A 437 -16.46 -5.79 -4.20
N VAL A 438 -15.53 -6.29 -5.01
CA VAL A 438 -15.50 -7.69 -5.46
C VAL A 438 -14.31 -8.38 -4.81
N THR A 439 -14.58 -9.42 -4.02
CA THR A 439 -13.55 -10.18 -3.30
C THR A 439 -13.54 -11.61 -3.83
N PRO A 440 -12.45 -12.07 -4.46
CA PRO A 440 -12.30 -13.47 -4.86
C PRO A 440 -11.96 -14.33 -3.65
N TYR A 441 -12.49 -15.53 -3.56
CA TYR A 441 -12.16 -16.49 -2.50
C TYR A 441 -12.43 -17.94 -2.94
N ILE A 442 -11.75 -18.88 -2.31
CA ILE A 442 -12.03 -20.32 -2.44
C ILE A 442 -12.81 -20.77 -1.22
N ASP A 443 -12.31 -20.46 -0.04
CA ASP A 443 -12.91 -20.74 1.27
C ASP A 443 -12.61 -19.59 2.25
N ASN A 444 -12.83 -19.77 3.55
CA ASN A 444 -12.63 -18.74 4.56
C ASN A 444 -11.16 -18.41 4.80
N ASP A 445 -10.26 -19.36 4.59
CA ASP A 445 -8.82 -19.21 4.82
C ASP A 445 -8.11 -18.66 3.57
N HIS A 446 -8.71 -18.85 2.39
CA HIS A 446 -8.19 -18.41 1.08
C HIS A 446 -9.09 -17.32 0.49
N LYS A 447 -9.10 -16.16 1.15
CA LYS A 447 -9.86 -14.98 0.74
C LYS A 447 -8.92 -13.86 0.30
N GLY A 448 -9.01 -13.50 -0.98
CA GLY A 448 -8.22 -12.44 -1.59
C GLY A 448 -8.62 -11.04 -1.13
N MET A 449 -7.90 -10.05 -1.62
CA MET A 449 -8.19 -8.65 -1.34
C MET A 449 -9.38 -8.16 -2.17
N PRO A 450 -10.26 -7.30 -1.61
CA PRO A 450 -11.33 -6.69 -2.37
C PRO A 450 -10.80 -5.68 -3.39
N THR A 451 -11.47 -5.58 -4.54
CA THR A 451 -11.24 -4.51 -5.51
C THR A 451 -12.53 -3.74 -5.71
N ALA A 452 -12.45 -2.43 -5.56
CA ALA A 452 -13.59 -1.53 -5.72
C ALA A 452 -13.86 -1.21 -7.20
N SER A 453 -15.14 -1.10 -7.56
CA SER A 453 -15.55 -0.51 -8.83
C SER A 453 -15.43 1.02 -8.82
N ASN A 454 -15.64 1.64 -9.99
CA ASN A 454 -15.98 3.05 -10.06
C ASN A 454 -17.29 3.33 -9.30
N LYS A 455 -17.46 4.59 -8.85
CA LYS A 455 -18.66 5.07 -8.16
C LYS A 455 -19.69 5.56 -9.16
N VAL A 456 -20.97 5.25 -8.93
CA VAL A 456 -22.10 5.78 -9.71
C VAL A 456 -23.16 6.35 -8.76
N MET A 457 -23.91 7.34 -9.23
CA MET A 457 -25.07 7.82 -8.51
C MET A 457 -26.24 6.86 -8.71
N ILE A 458 -26.93 6.55 -7.62
CA ILE A 458 -28.12 5.68 -7.62
C ILE A 458 -29.25 6.34 -6.82
N GLY A 459 -30.45 5.81 -6.97
CA GLY A 459 -31.65 6.35 -6.34
C GLY A 459 -32.38 7.33 -7.26
N LYS A 460 -33.22 8.18 -6.69
CA LYS A 460 -34.01 9.17 -7.43
C LYS A 460 -33.15 10.40 -7.70
N PRO A 461 -33.08 10.90 -8.95
CA PRO A 461 -32.42 12.16 -9.25
C PRO A 461 -33.01 13.34 -8.43
N PHE A 462 -32.17 14.32 -8.16
CA PHE A 462 -32.66 15.56 -7.54
C PHE A 462 -33.64 16.27 -8.48
N GLU A 463 -34.71 16.75 -7.91
CA GLU A 463 -35.71 17.60 -8.60
C GLU A 463 -35.29 19.06 -8.52
N VAL A 464 -35.76 19.87 -9.45
CA VAL A 464 -35.60 21.32 -9.41
C VAL A 464 -36.77 21.93 -8.66
N PRO A 465 -36.60 22.87 -7.68
CA PRO A 465 -35.34 23.57 -7.40
C PRO A 465 -34.30 22.71 -6.67
N TYR A 466 -33.05 22.80 -7.12
CA TYR A 466 -31.89 22.15 -6.51
C TYR A 466 -30.99 23.22 -5.89
N ALA A 467 -30.42 22.94 -4.72
CA ALA A 467 -29.45 23.83 -4.08
C ALA A 467 -28.35 23.00 -3.36
N ALA A 468 -27.13 23.52 -3.37
CA ALA A 468 -25.99 22.98 -2.64
C ALA A 468 -25.12 24.12 -2.10
N GLY A 469 -24.96 24.16 -0.77
CA GLY A 469 -24.19 25.16 -0.03
C GLY A 469 -22.93 24.58 0.62
N PHE A 470 -22.65 23.30 0.39
CA PHE A 470 -21.50 22.57 0.98
C PHE A 470 -21.44 22.61 2.51
N ASP A 471 -22.62 22.74 3.16
CA ASP A 471 -22.74 22.87 4.61
C ASP A 471 -22.39 21.60 5.35
N THR A 472 -22.56 20.43 4.73
CA THR A 472 -22.39 19.12 5.35
C THR A 472 -21.52 18.19 4.51
N ASN A 473 -20.82 17.27 5.19
CA ASN A 473 -20.06 16.23 4.52
C ASN A 473 -20.92 15.33 3.62
N ASP A 474 -22.18 15.05 4.04
CA ASP A 474 -23.09 14.20 3.26
C ASP A 474 -23.45 14.84 1.92
N GLU A 475 -23.58 16.16 1.87
CA GLU A 475 -23.79 16.92 0.64
C GLU A 475 -22.56 16.84 -0.26
N VAL A 476 -21.37 17.11 0.28
CA VAL A 476 -20.11 17.09 -0.47
C VAL A 476 -19.80 15.69 -1.05
N LEU A 477 -20.10 14.63 -0.31
CA LEU A 477 -19.92 13.25 -0.77
C LEU A 477 -20.70 12.91 -2.04
N LEU A 478 -21.77 13.65 -2.37
CA LEU A 478 -22.54 13.47 -3.60
C LEU A 478 -21.85 14.07 -4.83
N PHE A 479 -20.97 15.06 -4.63
CA PHE A 479 -20.19 15.67 -5.72
C PHE A 479 -19.08 14.75 -6.18
N THR A 480 -18.75 14.80 -7.48
CA THR A 480 -17.65 14.02 -8.08
C THR A 480 -16.57 14.99 -8.55
N THR A 481 -15.32 14.64 -8.33
CA THR A 481 -14.17 15.37 -8.85
C THR A 481 -13.43 14.51 -9.88
N GLU A 482 -12.90 15.15 -10.93
CA GLU A 482 -12.00 14.52 -11.89
C GLU A 482 -10.76 15.39 -12.04
N HIS A 483 -9.60 14.79 -11.81
CA HIS A 483 -8.30 15.41 -11.96
C HIS A 483 -7.70 14.97 -13.30
N ILE A 484 -7.45 15.93 -14.21
CA ILE A 484 -6.92 15.65 -15.56
C ILE A 484 -5.48 16.14 -15.70
N GLY A 485 -5.08 17.11 -14.89
CA GLY A 485 -3.75 17.73 -14.92
C GLY A 485 -2.65 16.89 -14.29
N ASP A 486 -1.40 17.20 -14.65
CA ASP A 486 -0.21 16.61 -14.00
C ASP A 486 0.20 17.35 -12.71
N GLY A 487 -0.60 18.31 -12.28
CA GLY A 487 -0.32 19.19 -11.15
C GLY A 487 -0.83 18.66 -9.81
N ASN A 488 -0.50 19.40 -8.75
CA ASN A 488 -1.00 19.12 -7.39
C ASN A 488 -2.26 19.91 -7.03
N ALA A 489 -2.92 20.54 -8.03
CA ALA A 489 -4.16 21.25 -7.85
C ALA A 489 -5.33 20.29 -7.99
N TYR A 490 -6.22 20.24 -7.05
CA TYR A 490 -7.44 19.44 -7.09
C TYR A 490 -8.55 20.12 -6.28
N TRP A 491 -9.81 19.82 -6.60
CA TRP A 491 -10.95 20.29 -5.84
C TRP A 491 -10.98 19.62 -4.47
N ASP A 492 -11.10 20.47 -3.43
CA ASP A 492 -11.17 20.06 -2.03
C ASP A 492 -12.27 20.84 -1.32
N TRP A 493 -12.82 20.24 -0.27
CA TRP A 493 -13.81 20.89 0.58
C TRP A 493 -13.16 21.57 1.76
N ASP A 494 -13.42 22.87 1.90
CA ASP A 494 -13.02 23.59 3.10
C ASP A 494 -14.03 23.32 4.23
N TYR A 495 -13.65 22.41 5.11
CA TYR A 495 -14.51 21.98 6.22
C TYR A 495 -14.88 23.13 7.17
N ASP A 496 -13.98 24.07 7.41
CA ASP A 496 -14.21 25.17 8.36
C ASP A 496 -15.11 26.27 7.79
N TYR A 497 -14.96 26.57 6.49
CA TYR A 497 -15.65 27.67 5.81
C TYR A 497 -16.79 27.22 4.91
N LYS A 498 -17.01 25.90 4.73
CA LYS A 498 -18.16 25.32 4.02
C LYS A 498 -18.30 25.73 2.56
N PHE A 499 -17.23 25.65 1.78
CA PHE A 499 -17.22 25.84 0.33
C PHE A 499 -16.26 24.86 -0.34
N MET A 500 -16.40 24.69 -1.64
CA MET A 500 -15.39 23.98 -2.45
C MET A 500 -14.29 24.95 -2.87
N LYS A 501 -13.05 24.46 -2.89
CA LYS A 501 -11.87 25.22 -3.30
C LYS A 501 -10.94 24.39 -4.16
N ILE A 502 -10.21 25.07 -5.05
CA ILE A 502 -9.03 24.50 -5.70
C ILE A 502 -7.86 25.47 -5.54
N TYR A 503 -6.78 24.98 -4.92
CA TYR A 503 -5.58 25.74 -4.62
C TYR A 503 -4.44 25.29 -5.54
N SER A 504 -3.64 26.23 -6.01
CA SER A 504 -2.35 25.95 -6.61
C SER A 504 -1.33 27.02 -6.26
N SER A 505 -0.10 26.61 -5.99
CA SER A 505 1.03 27.54 -5.81
C SER A 505 1.81 27.74 -7.10
N THR A 506 1.94 26.73 -7.94
CA THR A 506 2.75 26.75 -9.16
C THR A 506 2.24 25.83 -10.27
N SER A 507 1.31 24.91 -9.95
CA SER A 507 0.80 23.94 -10.92
C SER A 507 -0.40 24.48 -11.69
N PRO A 508 -0.49 24.25 -12.99
CA PRO A 508 -1.72 24.49 -13.75
C PRO A 508 -2.91 23.74 -13.12
N LYS A 509 -4.08 24.31 -13.26
CA LYS A 509 -5.35 23.67 -12.89
C LYS A 509 -5.98 23.09 -14.16
N ASN A 510 -6.47 21.87 -14.09
CA ASN A 510 -7.26 21.23 -15.13
C ASN A 510 -8.15 20.17 -14.45
N ASP A 511 -9.10 20.66 -13.67
CA ASP A 511 -9.84 19.86 -12.71
C ASP A 511 -11.32 20.19 -12.75
N TRP A 512 -12.13 19.14 -12.73
CA TRP A 512 -13.58 19.24 -12.75
C TRP A 512 -14.19 18.91 -11.39
N LEU A 513 -15.27 19.63 -11.07
CA LEU A 513 -16.20 19.34 -9.99
C LEU A 513 -17.60 19.17 -10.59
N PHE A 514 -18.22 18.02 -10.40
CA PHE A 514 -19.56 17.71 -10.93
C PHE A 514 -20.58 17.63 -9.81
N THR A 515 -21.75 18.25 -10.06
CA THR A 515 -22.91 18.10 -9.18
C THR A 515 -23.39 16.64 -9.12
N PRO A 516 -24.19 16.24 -8.14
CA PRO A 516 -25.01 15.05 -8.27
C PRO A 516 -25.98 15.18 -9.46
N PHE A 517 -26.64 14.08 -9.80
CA PHE A 517 -27.56 14.01 -10.92
C PHE A 517 -28.88 14.74 -10.66
N ILE A 518 -29.31 15.53 -11.63
CA ILE A 518 -30.51 16.43 -11.53
C ILE A 518 -31.43 16.14 -12.71
N ALA A 519 -32.73 15.99 -12.45
CA ALA A 519 -33.73 15.78 -13.49
C ALA A 519 -34.11 17.13 -14.15
N VAL A 520 -34.08 17.16 -15.48
CA VAL A 520 -34.55 18.31 -16.29
C VAL A 520 -35.54 17.85 -17.34
N GLU A 521 -36.41 18.75 -17.74
CA GLU A 521 -37.51 18.52 -18.71
C GLU A 521 -37.22 19.29 -20.00
N GLU A 522 -37.45 18.66 -21.13
CA GLU A 522 -37.29 19.25 -22.46
C GLU A 522 -38.13 20.52 -22.58
N GLY A 523 -37.56 21.59 -23.15
CA GLY A 523 -38.20 22.86 -23.37
C GLY A 523 -38.40 23.71 -22.12
N SER A 524 -37.96 23.26 -20.95
CA SER A 524 -37.93 24.04 -19.73
C SER A 524 -36.71 24.96 -19.71
N ILE A 525 -36.90 26.18 -19.24
CA ILE A 525 -35.83 27.15 -19.05
C ILE A 525 -35.41 27.11 -17.58
N TYR A 526 -34.14 26.92 -17.37
CA TYR A 526 -33.51 26.85 -16.06
C TYR A 526 -32.54 28.00 -15.87
N GLU A 527 -32.49 28.55 -14.66
CA GLU A 527 -31.45 29.46 -14.20
C GLU A 527 -30.51 28.71 -13.28
N LEU A 528 -29.23 28.63 -13.68
CA LEU A 528 -28.14 28.18 -12.82
C LEU A 528 -27.50 29.41 -12.19
N SER A 529 -27.42 29.44 -10.86
CA SER A 529 -26.66 30.45 -10.12
C SER A 529 -25.65 29.77 -9.18
N PHE A 530 -24.53 30.44 -8.95
CA PHE A 530 -23.47 29.99 -8.04
C PHE A 530 -22.61 31.18 -7.61
N ASP A 531 -21.98 31.06 -6.45
CA ASP A 531 -21.07 32.06 -5.91
C ASP A 531 -19.63 31.68 -6.15
N ILE A 532 -18.82 32.59 -6.70
CA ILE A 532 -17.37 32.40 -6.89
C ILE A 532 -16.60 33.52 -6.20
N ARG A 533 -15.43 33.13 -5.68
CA ARG A 533 -14.37 34.01 -5.17
C ARG A 533 -13.02 33.51 -5.65
N THR A 534 -12.07 34.41 -5.87
CA THR A 534 -10.73 34.05 -6.29
C THR A 534 -9.65 34.75 -5.49
N VAL A 535 -8.45 34.17 -5.47
CA VAL A 535 -7.22 34.85 -5.11
C VAL A 535 -6.32 34.84 -6.34
N GLY A 536 -6.19 36.01 -6.96
CA GLY A 536 -5.57 36.14 -8.29
C GLY A 536 -6.59 35.93 -9.41
N THR A 537 -6.13 36.06 -10.65
CA THR A 537 -6.93 35.86 -11.85
C THR A 537 -7.02 34.39 -12.18
N GLU A 538 -8.20 33.83 -12.07
CA GLU A 538 -8.51 32.43 -12.32
C GLU A 538 -9.28 32.25 -13.63
N LYS A 539 -9.26 31.08 -14.19
CA LYS A 539 -9.94 30.72 -15.41
C LYS A 539 -10.84 29.52 -15.19
N TYR A 540 -12.08 29.61 -15.66
CA TYR A 540 -13.06 28.55 -15.49
C TYR A 540 -14.07 28.49 -16.62
N GLU A 541 -14.70 27.35 -16.80
CA GLU A 541 -15.90 27.14 -17.62
C GLU A 541 -16.94 26.31 -16.87
N VAL A 542 -18.20 26.36 -17.32
CA VAL A 542 -19.27 25.53 -16.79
C VAL A 542 -20.00 24.85 -17.94
N LYS A 543 -20.21 23.55 -17.82
CA LYS A 543 -20.93 22.74 -18.80
C LYS A 543 -21.92 21.82 -18.11
N TYR A 544 -22.86 21.26 -18.86
CA TYR A 544 -23.59 20.09 -18.37
C TYR A 544 -23.49 18.91 -19.33
N GLY A 545 -23.72 17.73 -18.82
CA GLY A 545 -23.63 16.47 -19.54
C GLY A 545 -24.41 15.35 -18.89
N LEU A 546 -24.31 14.14 -19.47
CA LEU A 546 -25.09 12.97 -19.04
C LEU A 546 -24.35 12.04 -18.07
N ALA A 547 -23.08 12.29 -17.83
CA ALA A 547 -22.25 11.57 -16.87
C ALA A 547 -21.29 12.52 -16.16
N PRO A 548 -20.85 12.24 -14.91
CA PRO A 548 -19.96 13.12 -14.14
C PRO A 548 -18.49 12.88 -14.51
N GLU A 549 -18.16 13.12 -15.78
CA GLU A 549 -16.81 13.02 -16.36
C GLU A 549 -16.63 14.10 -17.44
N ALA A 550 -15.40 14.59 -17.59
CA ALA A 550 -15.08 15.69 -18.51
C ALA A 550 -15.51 15.39 -19.97
N ALA A 551 -15.30 14.14 -20.41
CA ALA A 551 -15.66 13.71 -21.76
C ALA A 551 -17.17 13.74 -22.06
N ALA A 552 -18.01 13.71 -21.02
CA ALA A 552 -19.47 13.75 -21.14
C ALA A 552 -20.04 15.17 -21.06
N MET A 553 -19.23 16.19 -20.73
CA MET A 553 -19.64 17.59 -20.61
C MET A 553 -19.74 18.26 -22.01
N THR A 554 -20.89 18.08 -22.67
CA THR A 554 -21.08 18.50 -24.08
C THR A 554 -21.80 19.81 -24.25
N GLU A 555 -22.59 20.24 -23.29
CA GLU A 555 -23.46 21.43 -23.40
C GLU A 555 -22.84 22.61 -22.62
N GLN A 556 -22.40 23.65 -23.33
CA GLN A 556 -21.74 24.82 -22.75
C GLN A 556 -22.75 25.72 -22.03
N LEU A 557 -22.49 26.10 -20.78
CA LEU A 557 -23.25 27.08 -20.00
C LEU A 557 -22.47 28.39 -19.81
N VAL A 558 -21.22 28.30 -19.37
CA VAL A 558 -20.30 29.44 -19.27
C VAL A 558 -19.06 29.11 -20.10
N GLU A 559 -18.78 29.96 -21.08
CA GLU A 559 -17.57 29.88 -21.89
C GLU A 559 -16.32 30.01 -21.00
N ASP A 560 -15.20 29.48 -21.47
CA ASP A 560 -13.92 29.61 -20.83
C ASP A 560 -13.57 31.09 -20.53
N THR A 561 -13.68 31.48 -19.26
CA THR A 561 -13.72 32.88 -18.82
C THR A 561 -12.72 33.13 -17.70
N GLU A 562 -11.95 34.22 -17.82
CA GLU A 562 -11.12 34.74 -16.76
C GLU A 562 -11.98 35.49 -15.72
N VAL A 563 -11.65 35.29 -14.44
CA VAL A 563 -12.31 35.92 -13.31
C VAL A 563 -11.32 36.32 -12.23
N GLU A 564 -11.52 37.52 -11.68
CA GLU A 564 -10.84 38.02 -10.49
C GLU A 564 -11.87 38.61 -9.56
N SER A 565 -12.02 38.06 -8.36
CA SER A 565 -13.02 38.54 -7.38
C SER A 565 -12.55 38.21 -5.96
N ASP A 566 -12.17 39.21 -5.19
CA ASP A 566 -11.70 39.09 -3.81
C ASP A 566 -12.81 38.76 -2.80
N LYS A 567 -14.07 38.82 -3.24
CA LYS A 567 -15.27 38.47 -2.48
C LYS A 567 -16.15 37.53 -3.27
N PHE A 568 -16.97 36.76 -2.58
CA PHE A 568 -17.98 35.95 -3.24
C PHE A 568 -18.91 36.85 -4.07
N ALA A 569 -19.04 36.50 -5.33
CA ALA A 569 -19.91 37.19 -6.30
C ALA A 569 -20.76 36.15 -7.02
N THR A 570 -22.08 36.36 -7.00
CA THR A 570 -23.02 35.47 -7.67
C THR A 570 -22.91 35.60 -9.18
N ARG A 571 -22.89 34.47 -9.86
CA ARG A 571 -23.04 34.32 -11.31
C ARG A 571 -24.34 33.62 -11.60
N SER A 572 -25.06 34.10 -12.62
CA SER A 572 -26.29 33.45 -13.10
C SER A 572 -26.27 33.31 -14.61
N ILE A 573 -26.77 32.18 -15.09
CA ILE A 573 -26.90 31.83 -16.50
C ILE A 573 -28.21 31.08 -16.74
N GLU A 574 -28.98 31.50 -17.75
CA GLU A 574 -30.16 30.77 -18.21
C GLU A 574 -29.81 29.80 -19.36
N PHE A 575 -30.40 28.61 -19.32
CA PHE A 575 -30.34 27.68 -20.43
C PHE A 575 -31.65 26.94 -20.62
N THR A 576 -31.89 26.47 -21.82
CA THR A 576 -33.05 25.64 -22.16
C THR A 576 -32.62 24.18 -22.27
N ALA A 577 -33.29 23.28 -21.53
CA ALA A 577 -33.04 21.86 -21.68
C ALA A 577 -33.52 21.37 -23.05
N ASN A 578 -32.59 20.79 -23.84
CA ASN A 578 -32.86 20.31 -25.20
C ASN A 578 -33.53 18.93 -25.23
N LYS A 579 -33.61 18.24 -24.11
CA LYS A 579 -34.31 16.96 -23.91
C LYS A 579 -34.66 16.74 -22.44
N THR A 580 -35.66 15.92 -22.19
CA THR A 580 -35.92 15.39 -20.84
C THR A 580 -34.85 14.39 -20.51
N ALA A 581 -34.04 14.66 -19.48
CA ALA A 581 -32.87 13.89 -19.11
C ALA A 581 -32.49 14.03 -17.64
N VAL A 582 -31.60 13.19 -17.17
CA VAL A 582 -30.85 13.38 -15.94
C VAL A 582 -29.48 13.94 -16.32
N ILE A 583 -29.13 15.08 -15.79
CA ILE A 583 -27.90 15.81 -16.13
C ILE A 583 -26.99 15.97 -14.91
N TYR A 584 -25.73 16.21 -15.18
CA TYR A 584 -24.70 16.65 -14.24
C TYR A 584 -24.18 18.02 -14.70
N ILE A 585 -23.97 18.95 -13.77
CA ILE A 585 -23.35 20.24 -14.06
C ILE A 585 -21.89 20.16 -13.61
N GLY A 586 -20.97 20.44 -14.52
CA GLY A 586 -19.53 20.40 -14.28
C GLY A 586 -18.93 21.81 -14.23
N PHE A 587 -18.18 22.09 -13.18
CA PHE A 587 -17.38 23.30 -13.00
C PHE A 587 -15.91 22.93 -13.25
N HIS A 588 -15.33 23.50 -14.28
CA HIS A 588 -13.95 23.25 -14.70
C HIS A 588 -13.05 24.41 -14.31
N ALA A 589 -12.11 24.18 -13.41
CA ALA A 589 -11.04 25.13 -13.14
C ALA A 589 -9.87 24.79 -14.07
N ASN A 590 -9.51 25.72 -14.98
CA ASN A 590 -8.56 25.48 -16.06
C ASN A 590 -7.49 26.57 -16.20
N THR A 591 -7.10 27.19 -15.10
CA THR A 591 -6.04 28.19 -15.06
C THR A 591 -4.69 27.56 -15.38
N THR A 592 -4.10 27.92 -16.52
CA THR A 592 -2.84 27.33 -17.02
C THR A 592 -1.59 28.10 -16.59
N ASN A 593 -1.71 29.41 -16.31
CA ASN A 593 -0.58 30.24 -15.90
C ASN A 593 -0.64 30.56 -14.41
N VAL A 594 0.11 29.83 -13.60
CA VAL A 594 0.16 29.96 -12.13
C VAL A 594 1.55 30.42 -11.72
N GLU A 595 1.77 31.74 -11.67
CA GLU A 595 3.05 32.33 -11.25
C GLU A 595 3.18 32.54 -9.74
N LYS A 596 2.07 32.49 -9.01
CA LYS A 596 1.98 32.67 -7.55
C LYS A 596 0.84 31.83 -6.99
N ALA A 597 0.74 31.74 -5.66
CA ALA A 597 -0.37 31.08 -4.99
C ALA A 597 -1.73 31.66 -5.42
N MET A 598 -2.61 30.82 -5.93
CA MET A 598 -3.93 31.18 -6.45
C MET A 598 -4.99 30.21 -5.93
N ASN A 599 -6.20 30.74 -5.69
CA ASN A 599 -7.35 29.96 -5.24
C ASN A 599 -8.58 30.30 -6.05
N PHE A 600 -9.34 29.29 -6.40
CA PHE A 600 -10.70 29.42 -6.86
C PHE A 600 -11.64 28.78 -5.84
N TYR A 601 -12.67 29.49 -5.43
CA TYR A 601 -13.67 29.08 -4.47
C TYR A 601 -15.05 29.08 -5.11
N LEU A 602 -15.86 28.05 -4.82
CA LEU A 602 -17.19 27.85 -5.35
C LEU A 602 -18.15 27.53 -4.19
N ASP A 603 -19.29 28.18 -4.20
CA ASP A 603 -20.32 28.05 -3.15
C ASP A 603 -21.73 28.29 -3.72
N ASN A 604 -22.75 27.96 -2.94
CA ASN A 604 -24.16 28.32 -3.17
C ASN A 604 -24.68 27.98 -4.58
N ILE A 605 -24.40 26.77 -5.08
CA ILE A 605 -24.94 26.32 -6.38
C ILE A 605 -26.48 26.18 -6.28
N ARG A 606 -27.19 26.78 -7.22
CA ARG A 606 -28.65 26.67 -7.32
C ARG A 606 -29.08 26.46 -8.76
N LEU A 607 -30.07 25.62 -8.96
CA LEU A 607 -30.74 25.41 -10.24
C LEU A 607 -32.24 25.57 -10.04
N GLU A 608 -32.85 26.56 -10.71
CA GLU A 608 -34.25 26.86 -10.63
C GLU A 608 -34.91 26.81 -12.01
N LYS A 609 -36.16 26.36 -12.07
CA LYS A 609 -36.97 26.40 -13.30
C LYS A 609 -37.64 27.76 -13.39
N VAL A 610 -37.24 28.60 -14.34
CA VAL A 610 -37.71 29.97 -14.49
C VAL A 610 -38.74 30.14 -15.60
N GLY A 611 -38.88 29.14 -16.48
CA GLY A 611 -39.84 29.18 -17.57
C GLY A 611 -39.93 27.89 -18.36
N THR A 612 -40.68 27.93 -19.42
CA THR A 612 -40.75 26.88 -20.45
C THR A 612 -40.78 27.52 -21.82
N THR A 613 -40.08 26.92 -22.80
CA THR A 613 -40.20 27.29 -24.22
C THR A 613 -41.48 26.70 -24.84
N ALA A 614 -42.14 25.77 -24.16
CA ALA A 614 -43.46 25.30 -24.58
C ALA A 614 -44.42 26.45 -24.48
N ILE A 615 -44.87 26.93 -25.61
CA ILE A 615 -46.18 27.61 -25.65
C ILE A 615 -47.12 26.59 -25.07
N GLY A 616 -47.54 26.81 -23.80
CA GLY A 616 -48.48 25.92 -23.13
C GLY A 616 -49.59 25.62 -24.12
N CYS A 617 -49.97 24.36 -24.34
CA CYS A 617 -51.15 24.05 -25.11
C CYS A 617 -52.28 24.91 -24.58
N ILE A 618 -52.59 25.97 -25.27
CA ILE A 618 -53.78 26.72 -24.98
C ILE A 618 -54.90 25.69 -25.12
N PRO A 619 -55.62 25.34 -24.04
CA PRO A 619 -56.71 24.39 -24.14
C PRO A 619 -57.60 24.88 -25.29
N ALA A 620 -57.98 23.99 -26.21
CA ALA A 620 -58.80 24.31 -27.40
C ALA A 620 -60.20 24.84 -27.06
N THR A 621 -60.43 25.34 -25.83
CA THR A 621 -61.74 25.66 -25.25
C THR A 621 -61.95 27.11 -24.85
N THR A 622 -61.06 28.06 -25.13
CA THR A 622 -61.45 29.46 -25.12
C THR A 622 -61.68 29.91 -26.56
N THR A 623 -62.79 29.56 -27.11
CA THR A 623 -63.35 30.27 -28.28
C THR A 623 -63.46 31.70 -27.91
N ASP A 624 -62.55 32.57 -28.37
CA ASP A 624 -62.79 33.98 -28.37
C ASP A 624 -64.03 34.22 -29.24
N ALA A 625 -65.20 34.49 -28.62
CA ALA A 625 -66.45 34.69 -29.29
C ALA A 625 -66.40 35.84 -30.32
N ASN A 626 -65.28 36.55 -30.39
CA ASN A 626 -65.07 37.68 -31.30
C ASN A 626 -64.33 37.33 -32.59
N LEU A 627 -63.89 36.09 -32.74
CA LEU A 627 -63.17 35.58 -33.94
C LEU A 627 -63.87 34.35 -34.55
N ARG A 628 -64.11 34.38 -35.88
CA ARG A 628 -64.60 33.22 -36.62
C ARG A 628 -63.51 32.76 -37.62
N ILE A 629 -63.01 31.57 -37.43
CA ILE A 629 -62.04 30.95 -38.36
C ILE A 629 -62.77 30.56 -39.66
N ALA A 630 -62.23 30.92 -40.80
CA ALA A 630 -62.78 30.56 -42.11
C ALA A 630 -61.61 30.19 -43.05
N ASP A 631 -61.88 29.56 -44.19
CA ASP A 631 -60.91 29.15 -45.14
C ASP A 631 -60.01 30.31 -45.57
N GLY A 632 -58.71 30.11 -45.41
CA GLY A 632 -57.69 31.10 -45.73
C GLY A 632 -57.49 32.22 -44.71
N GLY A 633 -58.09 32.13 -43.45
CA GLY A 633 -57.89 33.19 -42.45
C GLY A 633 -58.91 33.21 -41.34
N PHE A 634 -59.29 34.42 -40.89
CA PHE A 634 -60.32 34.64 -39.86
C PHE A 634 -61.05 35.95 -40.03
N TYR A 635 -62.27 36.06 -39.44
CA TYR A 635 -63.07 37.27 -39.32
C TYR A 635 -63.12 37.78 -37.87
N VAL A 636 -63.09 39.10 -37.69
CA VAL A 636 -63.51 39.77 -36.44
C VAL A 636 -65.03 39.99 -36.47
N LEU A 637 -65.73 39.52 -35.41
CA LEU A 637 -67.22 39.46 -35.50
C LEU A 637 -67.94 40.74 -35.04
N ASP A 638 -67.77 41.14 -33.80
CA ASP A 638 -68.76 42.05 -33.17
C ASP A 638 -68.32 43.49 -33.08
N ARG A 639 -67.09 43.83 -33.11
CA ARG A 639 -66.55 45.20 -32.94
C ARG A 639 -65.14 45.31 -33.45
N ASN A 640 -64.66 46.51 -33.68
CA ASN A 640 -63.28 46.77 -34.04
C ASN A 640 -62.36 46.23 -32.89
N THR A 641 -61.46 45.36 -33.27
CA THR A 641 -60.61 44.64 -32.32
C THR A 641 -59.11 44.76 -32.73
N HIS A 642 -58.27 45.13 -31.79
CA HIS A 642 -56.85 45.03 -32.00
C HIS A 642 -56.41 43.56 -32.05
N VAL A 643 -55.76 43.17 -33.12
CA VAL A 643 -55.35 41.79 -33.38
C VAL A 643 -53.87 41.77 -33.62
N SER A 644 -53.18 40.87 -32.90
CA SER A 644 -51.84 40.54 -33.15
C SER A 644 -51.76 39.08 -33.63
N VAL A 645 -51.16 38.85 -34.79
CA VAL A 645 -51.02 37.52 -35.42
C VAL A 645 -49.53 37.18 -35.47
N ALA A 646 -49.17 36.08 -34.87
CA ALA A 646 -47.79 35.55 -34.89
C ALA A 646 -47.76 34.13 -35.44
N ARG A 647 -46.67 33.75 -36.06
CA ARG A 647 -46.35 32.36 -36.40
C ARG A 647 -45.93 31.62 -35.11
N ILE A 648 -45.88 30.30 -35.18
CA ILE A 648 -45.44 29.46 -34.06
C ILE A 648 -43.99 29.68 -33.66
N ASP A 649 -43.14 30.25 -34.54
CA ASP A 649 -41.76 30.65 -34.25
C ASP A 649 -41.65 32.03 -33.56
N GLY A 650 -42.79 32.63 -33.17
CA GLY A 650 -42.82 33.94 -32.53
C GLY A 650 -42.82 35.13 -33.49
N THR A 651 -42.62 34.93 -34.79
CA THR A 651 -42.56 36.00 -35.79
C THR A 651 -43.96 36.67 -35.91
N THR A 652 -44.03 37.95 -35.63
CA THR A 652 -45.30 38.74 -35.83
C THR A 652 -45.57 38.97 -37.31
N VAL A 653 -46.73 38.47 -37.75
CA VAL A 653 -47.19 38.61 -39.14
C VAL A 653 -48.06 39.85 -39.34
N LEU A 654 -48.86 40.16 -38.29
CA LEU A 654 -49.79 41.31 -38.33
C LEU A 654 -50.02 41.80 -36.89
N SER A 655 -50.03 43.12 -36.71
CA SER A 655 -50.49 43.74 -35.45
C SER A 655 -51.21 45.07 -35.78
N ARG A 656 -52.52 45.03 -35.76
CA ARG A 656 -53.36 46.23 -36.10
C ARG A 656 -54.80 46.07 -35.57
N THR A 657 -55.53 47.17 -35.54
CA THR A 657 -56.98 47.13 -35.32
C THR A 657 -57.67 46.68 -36.62
N VAL A 658 -58.56 45.67 -36.48
CA VAL A 658 -59.35 45.06 -37.55
C VAL A 658 -60.85 45.48 -37.32
N GLN A 659 -61.51 45.84 -38.37
CA GLN A 659 -62.96 46.23 -38.30
C GLN A 659 -63.87 44.98 -38.14
N ALA A 660 -64.98 45.14 -37.50
CA ALA A 660 -66.00 44.06 -37.43
C ALA A 660 -66.44 43.62 -38.82
N GLY A 661 -66.54 42.33 -39.04
CA GLY A 661 -66.87 41.72 -40.33
C GLY A 661 -65.69 41.68 -41.35
N GLN A 662 -64.51 42.22 -41.06
CA GLN A 662 -63.33 42.16 -41.91
C GLN A 662 -62.66 40.80 -41.91
N HIS A 663 -62.46 40.26 -43.08
CA HIS A 663 -61.63 39.00 -43.28
C HIS A 663 -60.14 39.35 -43.29
N ILE A 664 -59.39 38.63 -42.51
CA ILE A 664 -57.94 38.65 -42.54
C ILE A 664 -57.43 37.34 -43.19
N ALA A 665 -56.94 37.44 -44.40
CA ALA A 665 -56.36 36.33 -45.13
C ALA A 665 -54.93 36.12 -44.64
N LEU A 666 -54.60 34.86 -44.43
CA LEU A 666 -53.27 34.38 -44.01
C LEU A 666 -52.77 33.34 -45.01
N ALA A 667 -51.50 33.30 -45.24
CA ALA A 667 -50.90 32.21 -46.02
C ALA A 667 -51.06 30.84 -45.30
N LYS A 668 -50.89 29.77 -46.04
CA LYS A 668 -50.93 28.43 -45.46
C LYS A 668 -49.92 28.33 -44.28
N GLY A 669 -50.41 27.91 -43.11
CA GLY A 669 -49.59 27.84 -41.90
C GLY A 669 -50.40 27.76 -40.61
N ILE A 670 -49.69 27.75 -39.49
CA ILE A 670 -50.26 27.78 -38.15
C ILE A 670 -49.94 29.13 -37.52
N TYR A 671 -50.97 29.79 -36.97
CA TYR A 671 -50.87 31.12 -36.40
C TYR A 671 -51.51 31.22 -35.03
N LEU A 672 -50.97 32.06 -34.20
CA LEU A 672 -51.56 32.48 -32.94
C LEU A 672 -52.13 33.88 -33.15
N VAL A 673 -53.44 33.98 -33.00
CA VAL A 673 -54.15 35.25 -33.12
C VAL A 673 -54.56 35.73 -31.73
N ARG A 674 -53.96 36.84 -31.29
CA ARG A 674 -54.19 37.45 -29.97
C ARG A 674 -55.08 38.64 -30.09
N THR A 675 -56.09 38.72 -29.21
CA THR A 675 -56.99 39.88 -29.02
C THR A 675 -56.97 40.28 -27.53
N ALA A 676 -57.69 41.35 -27.18
CA ALA A 676 -57.86 41.73 -25.77
C ALA A 676 -58.64 40.68 -24.93
N LYS A 677 -59.30 39.70 -25.58
CA LYS A 677 -60.09 38.66 -24.92
C LYS A 677 -59.38 37.34 -24.79
N GLY A 678 -58.19 37.18 -25.41
CA GLY A 678 -57.41 35.94 -25.37
C GLY A 678 -56.66 35.68 -26.65
N THR A 679 -56.07 34.52 -26.72
CA THR A 679 -55.26 34.03 -27.88
C THR A 679 -55.90 32.78 -28.44
N GLN A 680 -56.07 32.73 -29.77
CA GLN A 680 -56.67 31.60 -30.47
C GLN A 680 -55.72 31.06 -31.56
N LYS A 681 -55.58 29.75 -31.64
CA LYS A 681 -54.81 29.09 -32.70
C LYS A 681 -55.66 29.06 -33.99
N VAL A 682 -55.10 29.54 -35.09
CA VAL A 682 -55.69 29.52 -36.44
C VAL A 682 -54.82 28.67 -37.33
N VAL A 683 -55.40 27.64 -37.94
CA VAL A 683 -54.77 26.77 -38.92
C VAL A 683 -55.31 27.10 -40.29
N VAL A 684 -54.47 27.59 -41.16
CA VAL A 684 -54.77 27.83 -42.59
C VAL A 684 -54.22 26.69 -43.40
N LYS A 685 -55.09 25.91 -44.04
CA LYS A 685 -54.73 24.73 -44.81
C LYS A 685 -54.31 25.02 -46.24
#